data_6613718c43247e1720743675f457f1c6
#
_entry.id   6613718c43247e1720743675f457f1c6
#
_cell.length_a   1.000
_cell.length_b   1.000
_cell.length_c   1.000
_cell.angle_alpha   90.00
_cell.angle_beta   90.00
_cell.angle_gamma   90.00
#
_symmetry.space_group_name_H-M   'P 1'
#
loop_
_entity.id
_entity.type
_entity.pdbx_description
1 polymer ?
#
loop_
_entity_poly.entity_id
_entity_poly.type
_entity_poly.pdbx_seq_one_letter_code
_entity_poly.pdbx_strand_id
1 'polypeptide(L)'
;MGKIIGIDLGTTNSCVAVMEGGDPVVIANQEGNRTTPSVVAFTESGERLVGQVAKRQAITNSENTVYAVKRMIGRKFSTKEVQYDKGISSYRITEAPNGDGQITVRGRDYSPAEISSMILVKMKQTADDYLGEKITDAVITVPAYFNDSQRQATKDAGRIAGLNVRRIINEPTAAALAYGLDKKKEGKIAVFDLGGGTFDISILEIGDGVFEVKSTNGDTHLGGEDFDQRLIDFLATEFKKDQGIDIRSDRMALQRLKEAAEKAKIELSTAMETDINLPFVTADASGPKHMNIKLTRAKLEGLVEDLIEKLEAPCRTALKDANLSSQEAYEVILVGGMTRMPRVQQKVKEIFGKEPSKGVNPDEVVAIGAAIQGGVLAGDVKDVLLLDVTPLSLGIETLGGVLTKLIEKNTTIPTRKSQIFSTAADNQPAVSIHVLQGERPMAADNRTLGRFELVGIPPAPRGLPQVEVTFDIDANGIVHVSAKDLGTGKEQSIKITASSGLSEEEIQKLVKDADAHAEDDKRKRELVETRNQADAFVYSVEKNIKEFGDKIDAAEKAKIEDAMARTKKAIEGDDIEAIKKVQEELTTASHKLAEAMYAKTAGEQQAGQGAGAGAGAQAGAQPGGKKDDDVVDADFEEVK
;
A
#
# COMPACT_ATOMS: atom_id res chain seq x y z
N MET A 1 17.47 -6.79 21.22
CA MET A 1 17.41 -6.34 19.81
C MET A 1 16.33 -5.27 19.71
N GLY A 2 16.49 -4.27 18.81
CA GLY A 2 15.41 -3.29 18.59
C GLY A 2 14.17 -3.97 18.00
N LYS A 3 13.00 -3.34 18.14
CA LYS A 3 11.75 -3.84 17.56
C LYS A 3 11.85 -3.87 16.02
N ILE A 4 11.27 -4.90 15.42
CA ILE A 4 11.17 -5.05 13.95
C ILE A 4 9.72 -4.84 13.57
N ILE A 5 9.43 -3.87 12.71
CA ILE A 5 8.06 -3.62 12.23
C ILE A 5 7.77 -4.45 10.98
N GLY A 6 6.51 -4.85 10.83
CA GLY A 6 5.98 -5.44 9.61
C GLY A 6 5.24 -4.39 8.78
N ILE A 7 5.59 -4.25 7.51
CA ILE A 7 4.97 -3.28 6.61
C ILE A 7 4.37 -4.02 5.41
N ASP A 8 3.07 -3.87 5.23
CA ASP A 8 2.40 -4.12 3.97
C ASP A 8 2.49 -2.87 3.10
N LEU A 9 3.34 -2.91 2.06
CA LEU A 9 3.46 -1.85 1.07
C LEU A 9 2.49 -2.10 -0.07
N GLY A 10 1.21 -1.79 0.14
CA GLY A 10 0.15 -2.05 -0.83
C GLY A 10 0.12 -1.06 -2.01
N THR A 11 -0.51 -1.46 -3.12
CA THR A 11 -0.69 -0.59 -4.31
C THR A 11 -1.54 0.63 -4.01
N THR A 12 -2.66 0.45 -3.30
CA THR A 12 -3.63 1.50 -2.98
C THR A 12 -3.49 1.99 -1.54
N ASN A 13 -3.31 1.08 -0.59
CA ASN A 13 -3.13 1.39 0.83
C ASN A 13 -1.97 0.58 1.41
N SER A 14 -1.24 1.16 2.35
CA SER A 14 -0.19 0.50 3.12
C SER A 14 -0.60 0.39 4.59
N CYS A 15 -0.08 -0.64 5.26
CA CYS A 15 -0.37 -0.93 6.67
C CYS A 15 0.91 -1.25 7.41
N VAL A 16 1.00 -0.88 8.69
CA VAL A 16 2.15 -1.20 9.55
C VAL A 16 1.69 -1.85 10.84
N ALA A 17 2.43 -2.88 11.26
CA ALA A 17 2.18 -3.62 12.50
C ALA A 17 3.48 -3.94 13.22
N VAL A 18 3.37 -4.28 14.50
CA VAL A 18 4.51 -4.64 15.38
C VAL A 18 4.10 -5.75 16.33
N MET A 19 5.07 -6.52 16.83
CA MET A 19 4.83 -7.46 17.94
C MET A 19 4.89 -6.72 19.27
N GLU A 20 3.84 -6.85 20.09
CA GLU A 20 3.76 -6.33 21.46
C GLU A 20 3.19 -7.39 22.41
N GLY A 21 3.89 -7.65 23.51
CA GLY A 21 3.42 -8.60 24.51
C GLY A 21 3.22 -10.04 24.04
N GLY A 22 3.73 -10.39 22.86
CA GLY A 22 3.54 -11.69 22.21
C GLY A 22 2.49 -11.69 21.11
N ASP A 23 1.70 -10.62 20.96
CA ASP A 23 0.65 -10.47 19.96
C ASP A 23 1.01 -9.44 18.90
N PRO A 24 0.57 -9.61 17.63
CA PRO A 24 0.75 -8.62 16.59
C PRO A 24 -0.28 -7.50 16.71
N VAL A 25 0.17 -6.26 16.72
CA VAL A 25 -0.65 -5.05 16.83
C VAL A 25 -0.53 -4.21 15.56
N VAL A 26 -1.64 -3.90 14.91
CA VAL A 26 -1.70 -2.95 13.79
C VAL A 26 -1.70 -1.53 14.33
N ILE A 27 -0.74 -0.72 13.88
CA ILE A 27 -0.55 0.65 14.35
C ILE A 27 -1.45 1.59 13.55
N ALA A 28 -2.28 2.35 14.27
CA ALA A 28 -3.06 3.43 13.65
C ALA A 28 -2.15 4.61 13.28
N ASN A 29 -2.39 5.21 12.11
CA ASN A 29 -1.68 6.41 11.70
C ASN A 29 -2.19 7.65 12.47
N GLN A 30 -1.57 8.80 12.23
CA GLN A 30 -1.91 10.06 12.90
C GLN A 30 -3.33 10.55 12.63
N GLU A 31 -3.91 10.12 11.50
CA GLU A 31 -5.30 10.39 11.14
C GLU A 31 -6.28 9.40 11.81
N GLY A 32 -5.79 8.49 12.67
CA GLY A 32 -6.57 7.47 13.36
C GLY A 32 -6.95 6.24 12.53
N ASN A 33 -6.46 6.15 11.28
CA ASN A 33 -6.75 5.03 10.39
C ASN A 33 -5.69 3.93 10.52
N ARG A 34 -6.10 2.67 10.41
CA ARG A 34 -5.20 1.50 10.46
C ARG A 34 -4.48 1.25 9.13
N THR A 35 -4.94 1.88 8.05
CA THR A 35 -4.28 1.88 6.74
C THR A 35 -3.99 3.30 6.28
N THR A 36 -2.95 3.48 5.49
CA THR A 36 -2.52 4.76 4.93
C THR A 36 -2.55 4.67 3.41
N PRO A 37 -3.21 5.59 2.69
CA PRO A 37 -3.18 5.61 1.23
C PRO A 37 -1.75 5.66 0.70
N SER A 38 -1.43 4.80 -0.27
CA SER A 38 -0.13 4.76 -0.97
C SER A 38 -0.06 5.87 -2.03
N VAL A 39 -0.23 7.11 -1.59
CA VAL A 39 -0.31 8.32 -2.41
C VAL A 39 0.72 9.34 -1.94
N VAL A 40 1.46 9.91 -2.88
CA VAL A 40 2.47 10.96 -2.64
C VAL A 40 2.14 12.17 -3.50
N ALA A 41 2.13 13.34 -2.92
CA ALA A 41 1.88 14.59 -3.65
C ALA A 41 2.97 15.63 -3.39
N PHE A 42 3.22 16.48 -4.39
CA PHE A 42 4.21 17.54 -4.34
C PHE A 42 3.50 18.88 -4.53
N THR A 43 3.55 19.73 -3.52
CA THR A 43 2.92 21.05 -3.54
C THR A 43 3.72 22.05 -4.38
N GLU A 44 3.15 23.23 -4.62
CA GLU A 44 3.84 24.33 -5.30
C GLU A 44 5.04 24.86 -4.50
N SER A 45 4.95 24.82 -3.18
CA SER A 45 6.04 25.19 -2.27
C SER A 45 7.18 24.16 -2.22
N GLY A 46 7.06 23.02 -2.94
CA GLY A 46 8.05 21.93 -2.90
C GLY A 46 7.88 20.99 -1.71
N GLU A 47 6.80 21.14 -0.94
CA GLU A 47 6.47 20.25 0.17
C GLU A 47 6.01 18.88 -0.38
N ARG A 48 6.39 17.81 0.32
CA ARG A 48 6.01 16.44 0.02
C ARG A 48 4.94 15.98 1.01
N LEU A 49 3.77 15.64 0.50
CA LEU A 49 2.65 15.09 1.26
C LEU A 49 2.52 13.59 1.00
N VAL A 50 2.20 12.81 2.03
CA VAL A 50 2.05 11.35 1.90
C VAL A 50 0.78 10.89 2.63
N GLY A 51 0.07 9.93 2.06
CA GLY A 51 -1.10 9.32 2.67
C GLY A 51 -2.38 10.12 2.44
N GLN A 52 -3.21 10.23 3.47
CA GLN A 52 -4.53 10.83 3.37
C GLN A 52 -4.49 12.31 2.96
N VAL A 53 -3.50 13.06 3.44
CA VAL A 53 -3.33 14.48 3.07
C VAL A 53 -2.98 14.63 1.59
N ALA A 54 -2.16 13.74 1.04
CA ALA A 54 -1.86 13.68 -0.39
C ALA A 54 -3.11 13.31 -1.21
N LYS A 55 -3.89 12.31 -0.78
CA LYS A 55 -5.12 11.88 -1.45
C LYS A 55 -6.17 13.00 -1.48
N ARG A 56 -6.34 13.77 -0.42
CA ARG A 56 -7.34 14.85 -0.34
C ARG A 56 -7.13 15.96 -1.37
N GLN A 57 -5.90 16.26 -1.73
CA GLN A 57 -5.58 17.30 -2.72
C GLN A 57 -5.42 16.80 -4.16
N ALA A 58 -5.60 15.50 -4.41
CA ALA A 58 -5.39 14.89 -5.71
C ALA A 58 -6.24 15.53 -6.82
N ILE A 59 -7.45 16.01 -6.51
CA ILE A 59 -8.33 16.70 -7.46
C ILE A 59 -7.70 17.99 -7.97
N THR A 60 -7.18 18.83 -7.06
CA THR A 60 -6.66 20.15 -7.38
C THR A 60 -5.20 20.13 -7.86
N ASN A 61 -4.48 19.05 -7.56
CA ASN A 61 -3.07 18.88 -7.88
C ASN A 61 -2.78 17.52 -8.53
N SER A 62 -3.64 17.09 -9.46
CA SER A 62 -3.64 15.75 -10.04
C SER A 62 -2.34 15.40 -10.78
N GLU A 63 -1.72 16.37 -11.47
CA GLU A 63 -0.45 16.16 -12.20
C GLU A 63 0.76 15.92 -11.29
N ASN A 64 0.69 16.35 -10.03
CA ASN A 64 1.76 16.22 -9.06
C ASN A 64 1.39 15.31 -7.88
N THR A 65 0.34 14.50 -8.06
CA THR A 65 -0.10 13.50 -7.09
C THR A 65 0.06 12.11 -7.70
N VAL A 66 0.99 11.33 -7.12
CA VAL A 66 1.38 10.00 -7.59
C VAL A 66 0.68 8.93 -6.76
N TYR A 67 0.07 7.97 -7.41
CA TYR A 67 -0.61 6.81 -6.83
C TYR A 67 -0.29 5.55 -7.64
N ALA A 68 -0.63 4.37 -7.12
CA ALA A 68 -0.44 3.07 -7.77
C ALA A 68 1.00 2.79 -8.26
N VAL A 69 2.01 3.44 -7.66
CA VAL A 69 3.42 3.36 -8.07
C VAL A 69 3.99 1.94 -8.01
N LYS A 70 3.44 1.09 -7.13
CA LYS A 70 3.83 -0.32 -7.01
C LYS A 70 3.66 -1.10 -8.32
N ARG A 71 2.73 -0.70 -9.20
CA ARG A 71 2.54 -1.31 -10.53
C ARG A 71 3.73 -1.10 -11.47
N MET A 72 4.50 -0.02 -11.27
CA MET A 72 5.66 0.33 -12.10
C MET A 72 7.00 -0.09 -11.50
N ILE A 73 7.05 -0.42 -10.20
CA ILE A 73 8.30 -0.74 -9.51
C ILE A 73 9.03 -1.90 -10.20
N GLY A 74 10.33 -1.72 -10.50
CA GLY A 74 11.17 -2.72 -11.15
C GLY A 74 10.78 -3.07 -12.61
N ARG A 75 10.03 -2.19 -13.30
CA ARG A 75 9.59 -2.41 -14.69
C ARG A 75 10.27 -1.48 -15.69
N LYS A 76 10.53 -2.02 -16.89
CA LYS A 76 11.00 -1.20 -18.02
C LYS A 76 9.85 -0.37 -18.59
N PHE A 77 10.18 0.85 -19.02
CA PHE A 77 9.22 1.77 -19.63
C PHE A 77 8.51 1.17 -20.86
N SER A 78 9.22 0.35 -21.66
CA SER A 78 8.69 -0.28 -22.87
C SER A 78 7.67 -1.40 -22.61
N THR A 79 7.48 -1.84 -21.35
CA THR A 79 6.53 -2.91 -21.03
C THR A 79 5.09 -2.47 -21.26
N LYS A 80 4.23 -3.42 -21.65
CA LYS A 80 2.81 -3.17 -21.94
C LYS A 80 2.08 -2.56 -20.75
N GLU A 81 2.41 -3.02 -19.55
CA GLU A 81 1.82 -2.56 -18.29
C GLU A 81 2.14 -1.09 -18.02
N VAL A 82 3.42 -0.69 -18.15
CA VAL A 82 3.82 0.72 -17.95
C VAL A 82 3.23 1.62 -19.03
N GLN A 83 3.15 1.16 -20.29
CA GLN A 83 2.50 1.93 -21.37
C GLN A 83 0.99 2.07 -21.13
N TYR A 84 0.33 1.06 -20.60
CA TYR A 84 -1.07 1.13 -20.18
C TYR A 84 -1.25 2.16 -19.06
N ASP A 85 -0.47 2.04 -17.98
CA ASP A 85 -0.54 2.96 -16.83
C ASP A 85 -0.25 4.41 -17.23
N LYS A 86 0.70 4.64 -18.17
CA LYS A 86 0.96 5.95 -18.78
C LYS A 86 -0.28 6.55 -19.45
N GLY A 87 -1.11 5.72 -20.07
CA GLY A 87 -2.34 6.15 -20.77
C GLY A 87 -3.46 6.59 -19.82
N ILE A 88 -3.48 6.10 -18.59
CA ILE A 88 -4.57 6.32 -17.63
C ILE A 88 -4.18 7.17 -16.41
N SER A 89 -2.89 7.43 -16.20
CA SER A 89 -2.40 8.22 -15.08
C SER A 89 -2.60 9.71 -15.28
N SER A 90 -2.95 10.44 -14.21
CA SER A 90 -3.01 11.91 -14.23
C SER A 90 -1.64 12.57 -14.18
N TYR A 91 -0.63 11.90 -13.62
CA TYR A 91 0.77 12.34 -13.55
C TYR A 91 1.57 11.82 -14.76
N ARG A 92 2.73 12.41 -14.98
CA ARG A 92 3.56 12.09 -16.14
C ARG A 92 4.50 10.91 -15.86
N ILE A 93 4.44 9.88 -16.73
CA ILE A 93 5.35 8.74 -16.76
C ILE A 93 6.28 8.88 -17.96
N THR A 94 7.59 8.77 -17.74
CA THR A 94 8.65 8.93 -18.73
C THR A 94 9.65 7.77 -18.66
N GLU A 95 10.57 7.72 -19.62
CA GLU A 95 11.64 6.73 -19.64
C GLU A 95 12.90 7.28 -18.97
N ALA A 96 13.48 6.51 -18.06
CA ALA A 96 14.76 6.81 -17.44
C ALA A 96 15.92 6.44 -18.40
N PRO A 97 17.15 7.00 -18.19
CA PRO A 97 18.32 6.70 -19.02
C PRO A 97 18.66 5.20 -19.13
N ASN A 98 18.35 4.42 -18.11
CA ASN A 98 18.53 2.96 -18.09
C ASN A 98 17.35 2.18 -18.71
N GLY A 99 16.35 2.86 -19.26
CA GLY A 99 15.16 2.27 -19.86
C GLY A 99 14.04 1.89 -18.88
N ASP A 100 14.14 2.23 -17.60
CA ASP A 100 13.09 2.00 -16.61
C ASP A 100 11.97 3.04 -16.72
N GLY A 101 10.76 2.70 -16.23
CA GLY A 101 9.71 3.68 -16.05
C GLY A 101 10.04 4.61 -14.88
N GLN A 102 9.91 5.92 -15.07
CA GLN A 102 10.05 6.93 -14.02
C GLN A 102 8.87 7.92 -14.03
N ILE A 103 8.74 8.66 -12.95
CA ILE A 103 7.67 9.63 -12.73
C ILE A 103 8.25 11.04 -12.76
N THR A 104 7.75 11.90 -13.63
CA THR A 104 8.16 13.31 -13.71
C THR A 104 7.15 14.19 -12.99
N VAL A 105 7.56 14.83 -11.90
CA VAL A 105 6.73 15.73 -11.09
C VAL A 105 7.50 17.01 -10.82
N ARG A 106 6.87 18.17 -11.05
CA ARG A 106 7.50 19.49 -10.84
C ARG A 106 8.86 19.65 -11.56
N GLY A 107 9.02 19.01 -12.73
CA GLY A 107 10.27 19.07 -13.50
C GLY A 107 11.42 18.22 -12.94
N ARG A 108 11.16 17.41 -11.90
CA ARG A 108 12.10 16.43 -11.36
C ARG A 108 11.60 15.02 -11.66
N ASP A 109 12.54 14.14 -11.99
CA ASP A 109 12.29 12.75 -12.24
C ASP A 109 12.52 11.93 -10.96
N TYR A 110 11.63 11.00 -10.70
CA TYR A 110 11.65 10.07 -9.56
C TYR A 110 11.51 8.64 -10.06
N SER A 111 12.32 7.75 -9.55
CA SER A 111 12.10 6.31 -9.74
C SER A 111 10.89 5.84 -8.93
N PRO A 112 10.22 4.74 -9.32
CA PRO A 112 9.17 4.13 -8.50
C PRO A 112 9.65 3.75 -7.10
N ALA A 113 10.93 3.37 -6.94
CA ALA A 113 11.53 3.06 -5.65
C ALA A 113 11.64 4.30 -4.74
N GLU A 114 12.00 5.49 -5.30
CA GLU A 114 12.00 6.75 -4.54
C GLU A 114 10.60 7.14 -4.05
N ILE A 115 9.57 7.04 -4.91
CA ILE A 115 8.19 7.32 -4.50
C ILE A 115 7.72 6.32 -3.44
N SER A 116 8.03 5.03 -3.60
CA SER A 116 7.72 3.99 -2.62
C SER A 116 8.42 4.23 -1.29
N SER A 117 9.67 4.73 -1.31
CA SER A 117 10.40 5.07 -0.10
C SER A 117 9.72 6.16 0.73
N MET A 118 9.07 7.13 0.07
CA MET A 118 8.33 8.19 0.76
C MET A 118 7.12 7.63 1.53
N ILE A 119 6.45 6.60 0.98
CA ILE A 119 5.38 5.88 1.68
C ILE A 119 5.96 5.12 2.88
N LEU A 120 7.11 4.43 2.69
CA LEU A 120 7.78 3.69 3.76
C LEU A 120 8.28 4.60 4.89
N VAL A 121 8.75 5.82 4.58
CA VAL A 121 9.07 6.85 5.58
C VAL A 121 7.86 7.19 6.43
N LYS A 122 6.65 7.35 5.81
CA LYS A 122 5.42 7.58 6.56
C LYS A 122 5.06 6.39 7.45
N MET A 123 5.23 5.16 6.98
CA MET A 123 4.99 3.94 7.79
C MET A 123 5.96 3.85 8.97
N LYS A 124 7.26 4.10 8.70
CA LYS A 124 8.28 4.17 9.75
C LYS A 124 7.94 5.22 10.80
N GLN A 125 7.59 6.43 10.37
CA GLN A 125 7.21 7.51 11.28
C GLN A 125 5.99 7.18 12.12
N THR A 126 4.95 6.55 11.52
CA THR A 126 3.79 6.06 12.24
C THR A 126 4.19 5.09 13.37
N ALA A 127 5.16 4.20 13.09
CA ALA A 127 5.68 3.28 14.10
C ALA A 127 6.55 4.00 15.14
N ASP A 128 7.44 4.92 14.74
CA ASP A 128 8.27 5.72 15.65
C ASP A 128 7.40 6.52 16.64
N ASP A 129 6.34 7.16 16.15
CA ASP A 129 5.42 7.96 16.97
C ASP A 129 4.65 7.08 17.96
N TYR A 130 4.17 5.91 17.52
CA TYR A 130 3.43 4.97 18.38
C TYR A 130 4.31 4.35 19.47
N LEU A 131 5.51 3.93 19.10
CA LEU A 131 6.43 3.21 19.99
C LEU A 131 7.26 4.14 20.90
N GLY A 132 7.32 5.43 20.58
CA GLY A 132 8.14 6.41 21.28
C GLY A 132 9.65 6.21 21.12
N GLU A 133 10.07 5.39 20.15
CA GLU A 133 11.47 5.11 19.83
C GLU A 133 11.71 5.07 18.31
N LYS A 134 12.95 5.28 17.87
CA LYS A 134 13.31 5.22 16.45
C LYS A 134 13.44 3.77 16.00
N ILE A 135 12.67 3.39 15.01
CA ILE A 135 12.69 2.08 14.38
C ILE A 135 13.68 2.08 13.21
N THR A 136 14.53 1.08 13.17
CA THR A 136 15.54 0.88 12.12
C THR A 136 15.32 -0.37 11.29
N ASP A 137 14.59 -1.36 11.81
CA ASP A 137 14.47 -2.67 11.20
C ASP A 137 13.03 -2.95 10.77
N ALA A 138 12.87 -3.51 9.56
CA ALA A 138 11.56 -3.83 9.02
C ALA A 138 11.55 -5.15 8.22
N VAL A 139 10.39 -5.80 8.22
CA VAL A 139 9.97 -6.79 7.23
C VAL A 139 8.99 -6.09 6.29
N ILE A 140 9.22 -6.18 4.98
CA ILE A 140 8.38 -5.53 3.96
C ILE A 140 7.79 -6.60 3.05
N THR A 141 6.51 -6.46 2.70
CA THR A 141 5.81 -7.44 1.86
C THR A 141 5.87 -7.08 0.39
N VAL A 142 5.78 -8.11 -0.45
CA VAL A 142 5.66 -8.01 -1.90
C VAL A 142 4.65 -9.03 -2.42
N PRO A 143 4.00 -8.81 -3.56
CA PRO A 143 3.22 -9.84 -4.24
C PRO A 143 4.06 -11.10 -4.49
N ALA A 144 3.44 -12.28 -4.35
CA ALA A 144 4.17 -13.54 -4.50
C ALA A 144 4.75 -13.70 -5.92
N TYR A 145 4.04 -13.19 -6.91
CA TYR A 145 4.42 -13.27 -8.33
C TYR A 145 5.37 -12.13 -8.79
N PHE A 146 5.88 -11.31 -7.84
CA PHE A 146 6.93 -10.33 -8.15
C PHE A 146 8.21 -11.06 -8.58
N ASN A 147 8.81 -10.56 -9.67
CA ASN A 147 10.11 -11.02 -10.12
C ASN A 147 11.24 -10.40 -9.28
N ASP A 148 12.47 -10.87 -9.51
CA ASP A 148 13.66 -10.43 -8.78
C ASP A 148 13.86 -8.91 -8.83
N SER A 149 13.70 -8.26 -10.00
CA SER A 149 13.84 -6.80 -10.13
C SER A 149 12.86 -6.03 -9.25
N GLN A 150 11.62 -6.48 -9.16
CA GLN A 150 10.58 -5.84 -8.35
C GLN A 150 10.85 -6.02 -6.85
N ARG A 151 11.33 -7.20 -6.44
CA ARG A 151 11.73 -7.49 -5.04
C ARG A 151 12.91 -6.63 -4.61
N GLN A 152 13.95 -6.54 -5.44
CA GLN A 152 15.11 -5.72 -5.15
C GLN A 152 14.75 -4.22 -5.09
N ALA A 153 13.96 -3.71 -6.05
CA ALA A 153 13.53 -2.32 -6.05
C ALA A 153 12.68 -1.97 -4.79
N THR A 154 11.89 -2.93 -4.29
CA THR A 154 11.16 -2.77 -3.01
C THR A 154 12.13 -2.75 -1.82
N LYS A 155 13.16 -3.59 -1.82
CA LYS A 155 14.21 -3.59 -0.79
C LYS A 155 15.00 -2.29 -0.79
N ASP A 156 15.33 -1.76 -1.99
CA ASP A 156 16.02 -0.48 -2.14
C ASP A 156 15.15 0.70 -1.67
N ALA A 157 13.83 0.67 -1.93
CA ALA A 157 12.89 1.64 -1.38
C ALA A 157 12.92 1.66 0.16
N GLY A 158 12.99 0.49 0.80
CA GLY A 158 13.16 0.37 2.25
C GLY A 158 14.46 0.99 2.75
N ARG A 159 15.57 0.73 2.05
CA ARG A 159 16.89 1.32 2.36
C ARG A 159 16.89 2.84 2.22
N ILE A 160 16.29 3.38 1.15
CA ILE A 160 16.15 4.82 0.92
C ILE A 160 15.29 5.46 2.04
N ALA A 161 14.31 4.73 2.57
CA ALA A 161 13.50 5.16 3.71
C ALA A 161 14.25 5.10 5.06
N GLY A 162 15.52 4.72 5.08
CA GLY A 162 16.33 4.57 6.30
C GLY A 162 15.96 3.31 7.10
N LEU A 163 15.39 2.29 6.44
CA LEU A 163 15.07 1.01 7.05
C LEU A 163 16.08 -0.07 6.66
N ASN A 164 16.56 -0.81 7.64
CA ASN A 164 17.26 -2.06 7.43
C ASN A 164 16.22 -3.16 7.13
N VAL A 165 16.06 -3.50 5.86
CA VAL A 165 15.09 -4.51 5.41
C VAL A 165 15.62 -5.89 5.77
N ARG A 166 15.16 -6.42 6.91
CA ARG A 166 15.58 -7.72 7.46
C ARG A 166 15.07 -8.89 6.59
N ARG A 167 13.89 -8.74 6.02
CA ARG A 167 13.28 -9.71 5.12
C ARG A 167 12.31 -9.04 4.15
N ILE A 168 12.30 -9.53 2.90
CA ILE A 168 11.18 -9.38 1.97
C ILE A 168 10.36 -10.67 2.07
N ILE A 169 9.05 -10.56 2.32
CA ILE A 169 8.13 -11.70 2.45
C ILE A 169 6.97 -11.56 1.45
N ASN A 170 6.49 -12.66 0.92
CA ASN A 170 5.33 -12.66 0.03
C ASN A 170 4.03 -12.34 0.81
N GLU A 171 3.17 -11.51 0.23
CA GLU A 171 1.89 -11.08 0.82
C GLU A 171 1.00 -12.27 1.22
N PRO A 172 0.71 -13.26 0.35
CA PRO A 172 -0.09 -14.41 0.74
C PRO A 172 0.58 -15.28 1.80
N THR A 173 1.91 -15.33 1.82
CA THR A 173 2.67 -16.08 2.84
C THR A 173 2.57 -15.39 4.21
N ALA A 174 2.67 -14.06 4.25
CA ALA A 174 2.44 -13.28 5.45
C ALA A 174 1.01 -13.47 5.97
N ALA A 175 0.02 -13.41 5.09
CA ALA A 175 -1.38 -13.64 5.46
C ALA A 175 -1.62 -15.05 6.02
N ALA A 176 -0.99 -16.08 5.44
CA ALA A 176 -1.06 -17.44 5.96
C ALA A 176 -0.44 -17.56 7.36
N LEU A 177 0.69 -16.88 7.58
CA LEU A 177 1.37 -16.86 8.88
C LEU A 177 0.47 -16.25 9.96
N ALA A 178 -0.17 -15.11 9.69
CA ALA A 178 -1.13 -14.50 10.60
C ALA A 178 -2.32 -15.42 10.89
N TYR A 179 -2.89 -16.02 9.85
CA TYR A 179 -4.03 -16.92 9.99
C TYR A 179 -3.69 -18.19 10.78
N GLY A 180 -2.55 -18.83 10.48
CA GLY A 180 -2.17 -20.12 11.08
C GLY A 180 -1.79 -20.01 12.55
N LEU A 181 -1.14 -18.92 12.95
CA LEU A 181 -0.81 -18.67 14.35
C LEU A 181 -2.06 -18.49 15.23
N ASP A 182 -3.05 -17.75 14.73
CA ASP A 182 -4.30 -17.50 15.44
C ASP A 182 -5.11 -18.80 15.64
N LYS A 183 -5.19 -19.65 14.61
CA LYS A 183 -6.10 -20.82 14.61
C LYS A 183 -5.47 -22.15 14.95
N LYS A 184 -4.14 -22.27 15.02
CA LYS A 184 -3.40 -23.52 15.29
C LYS A 184 -3.93 -24.72 14.47
N LYS A 185 -4.35 -24.46 13.21
CA LYS A 185 -4.91 -25.46 12.32
C LYS A 185 -3.84 -26.00 11.40
N GLU A 186 -3.76 -27.31 11.29
CA GLU A 186 -2.97 -28.01 10.30
C GLU A 186 -3.79 -28.28 9.04
N GLY A 187 -3.13 -28.28 7.88
CA GLY A 187 -3.77 -28.61 6.62
C GLY A 187 -3.32 -27.75 5.45
N LYS A 188 -3.93 -28.02 4.29
CA LYS A 188 -3.65 -27.29 3.05
C LYS A 188 -4.62 -26.12 2.90
N ILE A 189 -4.09 -24.93 2.73
CA ILE A 189 -4.87 -23.70 2.56
C ILE A 189 -4.59 -23.04 1.21
N ALA A 190 -5.56 -22.36 0.67
CA ALA A 190 -5.39 -21.45 -0.46
C ALA A 190 -5.50 -20.02 0.04
N VAL A 191 -4.53 -19.17 -0.27
CA VAL A 191 -4.60 -17.73 -0.01
C VAL A 191 -4.87 -17.03 -1.33
N PHE A 192 -6.03 -16.42 -1.42
CA PHE A 192 -6.52 -15.69 -2.58
C PHE A 192 -6.41 -14.19 -2.29
N ASP A 193 -5.41 -13.56 -2.85
CA ASP A 193 -5.10 -12.15 -2.62
C ASP A 193 -5.42 -11.33 -3.88
N LEU A 194 -6.49 -10.52 -3.80
CA LEU A 194 -6.85 -9.57 -4.85
C LEU A 194 -6.83 -8.15 -4.25
N GLY A 195 -5.71 -7.49 -4.50
CA GLY A 195 -5.45 -6.13 -4.02
C GLY A 195 -5.89 -5.04 -5.01
N GLY A 196 -5.30 -3.86 -4.86
CA GLY A 196 -5.56 -2.72 -5.76
C GLY A 196 -4.90 -2.85 -7.13
N GLY A 197 -3.75 -3.55 -7.23
CA GLY A 197 -2.96 -3.61 -8.46
C GLY A 197 -2.54 -5.01 -8.90
N THR A 198 -2.61 -6.00 -8.02
CA THR A 198 -2.12 -7.36 -8.25
C THR A 198 -3.12 -8.40 -7.79
N PHE A 199 -3.04 -9.55 -8.41
CA PHE A 199 -3.74 -10.76 -8.01
C PHE A 199 -2.72 -11.88 -7.76
N ASP A 200 -2.74 -12.48 -6.59
CA ASP A 200 -1.93 -13.63 -6.23
C ASP A 200 -2.79 -14.77 -5.67
N ILE A 201 -2.44 -15.99 -6.03
CA ILE A 201 -2.97 -17.22 -5.47
C ILE A 201 -1.80 -18.10 -5.01
N SER A 202 -1.79 -18.46 -3.73
CA SER A 202 -0.78 -19.37 -3.18
C SER A 202 -1.44 -20.54 -2.48
N ILE A 203 -0.91 -21.70 -2.71
CA ILE A 203 -1.29 -22.94 -2.02
C ILE A 203 -0.22 -23.27 -1.01
N LEU A 204 -0.60 -23.38 0.25
CA LEU A 204 0.31 -23.65 1.36
C LEU A 204 -0.14 -24.91 2.12
N GLU A 205 0.84 -25.55 2.76
CA GLU A 205 0.63 -26.58 3.77
C GLU A 205 1.13 -26.08 5.12
N ILE A 206 0.28 -26.18 6.13
CA ILE A 206 0.58 -25.78 7.50
C ILE A 206 0.59 -27.04 8.38
N GLY A 207 1.66 -27.25 9.11
CA GLY A 207 1.78 -28.38 10.06
C GLY A 207 2.97 -28.18 10.99
N ASP A 208 2.82 -28.51 12.27
CA ASP A 208 3.87 -28.45 13.30
C ASP A 208 4.65 -27.12 13.33
N GLY A 209 3.96 -25.98 13.14
CA GLY A 209 4.60 -24.67 13.09
C GLY A 209 5.34 -24.36 11.76
N VAL A 210 5.32 -25.28 10.79
CA VAL A 210 5.90 -25.09 9.46
C VAL A 210 4.83 -24.57 8.51
N PHE A 211 5.13 -23.47 7.83
CA PHE A 211 4.34 -22.87 6.75
C PHE A 211 5.09 -23.07 5.43
N GLU A 212 4.67 -24.05 4.66
CA GLU A 212 5.33 -24.41 3.41
C GLU A 212 4.47 -24.01 2.21
N VAL A 213 4.96 -23.11 1.37
CA VAL A 213 4.34 -22.77 0.08
C VAL A 213 4.59 -23.94 -0.89
N LYS A 214 3.53 -24.52 -1.44
CA LYS A 214 3.61 -25.60 -2.44
C LYS A 214 3.63 -25.04 -3.86
N SER A 215 2.85 -24.00 -4.11
CA SER A 215 2.82 -23.33 -5.40
C SER A 215 2.30 -21.90 -5.24
N THR A 216 2.69 -21.05 -6.19
CA THR A 216 2.15 -19.70 -6.32
C THR A 216 1.96 -19.36 -7.80
N ASN A 217 0.93 -18.57 -8.09
CA ASN A 217 0.65 -18.02 -9.41
C ASN A 217 -0.06 -16.67 -9.26
N GLY A 218 -0.20 -15.90 -10.34
CA GLY A 218 -0.89 -14.61 -10.25
C GLY A 218 -0.78 -13.76 -11.49
N ASP A 219 -1.27 -12.53 -11.35
CA ASP A 219 -1.16 -11.46 -12.34
C ASP A 219 -0.71 -10.17 -11.65
N THR A 220 0.47 -9.68 -12.00
CA THR A 220 1.06 -8.48 -11.41
C THR A 220 0.49 -7.17 -11.97
N HIS A 221 -0.58 -7.25 -12.78
CA HIS A 221 -1.28 -6.12 -13.35
C HIS A 221 -2.81 -6.38 -13.46
N LEU A 222 -3.39 -6.96 -12.40
CA LEU A 222 -4.83 -7.18 -12.25
C LEU A 222 -5.25 -6.87 -10.82
N GLY A 223 -6.08 -5.85 -10.63
CA GLY A 223 -6.55 -5.45 -9.30
C GLY A 223 -7.60 -4.35 -9.35
N GLY A 224 -7.92 -3.77 -8.20
CA GLY A 224 -8.99 -2.78 -8.02
C GLY A 224 -8.90 -1.56 -8.93
N GLU A 225 -7.69 -1.12 -9.30
CA GLU A 225 -7.47 -0.02 -10.24
C GLU A 225 -8.05 -0.34 -11.64
N ASP A 226 -7.99 -1.60 -12.07
CA ASP A 226 -8.55 -2.03 -13.37
C ASP A 226 -10.08 -2.05 -13.32
N PHE A 227 -10.66 -2.42 -12.18
CA PHE A 227 -12.10 -2.34 -11.95
C PHE A 227 -12.58 -0.89 -11.94
N ASP A 228 -11.84 0.00 -11.27
CA ASP A 228 -12.14 1.44 -11.27
C ASP A 228 -12.06 2.01 -12.68
N GLN A 229 -11.06 1.60 -13.49
CA GLN A 229 -10.92 2.08 -14.86
C GLN A 229 -12.13 1.70 -15.73
N ARG A 230 -12.67 0.47 -15.58
CA ARG A 230 -13.91 0.08 -16.28
C ARG A 230 -15.08 0.99 -15.93
N LEU A 231 -15.17 1.35 -14.66
CA LEU A 231 -16.23 2.24 -14.19
C LEU A 231 -16.02 3.69 -14.66
N ILE A 232 -14.79 4.19 -14.63
CA ILE A 232 -14.41 5.50 -15.17
C ILE A 232 -14.79 5.60 -16.67
N ASP A 233 -14.44 4.59 -17.45
CA ASP A 233 -14.74 4.56 -18.90
C ASP A 233 -16.26 4.52 -19.16
N PHE A 234 -17.00 3.77 -18.35
CA PHE A 234 -18.45 3.76 -18.41
C PHE A 234 -19.03 5.14 -18.09
N LEU A 235 -18.65 5.75 -16.97
CA LEU A 235 -19.14 7.07 -16.54
C LEU A 235 -18.81 8.18 -17.56
N ALA A 236 -17.59 8.19 -18.07
CA ALA A 236 -17.18 9.15 -19.11
C ALA A 236 -17.98 8.98 -20.41
N THR A 237 -18.27 7.73 -20.77
CA THR A 237 -19.06 7.41 -21.95
C THR A 237 -20.53 7.84 -21.79
N GLU A 238 -21.15 7.57 -20.63
CA GLU A 238 -22.52 8.01 -20.36
C GLU A 238 -22.61 9.54 -20.30
N PHE A 239 -21.63 10.20 -19.67
CA PHE A 239 -21.57 11.67 -19.66
C PHE A 239 -21.44 12.26 -21.07
N LYS A 240 -20.59 11.65 -21.93
CA LYS A 240 -20.45 12.07 -23.32
C LYS A 240 -21.75 11.89 -24.12
N LYS A 241 -22.53 10.85 -23.86
CA LYS A 241 -23.85 10.65 -24.48
C LYS A 241 -24.85 11.72 -24.04
N ASP A 242 -24.84 12.08 -22.76
CA ASP A 242 -25.78 13.04 -22.16
C ASP A 242 -25.43 14.49 -22.48
N GLN A 243 -24.15 14.87 -22.32
CA GLN A 243 -23.68 16.26 -22.40
C GLN A 243 -22.87 16.58 -23.67
N GLY A 244 -22.55 15.59 -24.52
CA GLY A 244 -21.73 15.77 -25.72
C GLY A 244 -20.23 15.99 -25.49
N ILE A 245 -19.78 15.98 -24.23
CA ILE A 245 -18.41 16.31 -23.82
C ILE A 245 -17.68 15.06 -23.35
N ASP A 246 -16.47 14.82 -23.89
CA ASP A 246 -15.59 13.78 -23.37
C ASP A 246 -14.69 14.34 -22.28
N ILE A 247 -15.02 14.05 -21.03
CA ILE A 247 -14.32 14.59 -19.85
C ILE A 247 -12.99 13.90 -19.53
N ARG A 248 -12.60 12.85 -20.28
CA ARG A 248 -11.31 12.16 -20.05
C ARG A 248 -10.09 13.01 -20.41
N SER A 249 -10.27 14.04 -21.24
CA SER A 249 -9.22 15.03 -21.54
C SER A 249 -9.03 16.10 -20.47
N ASP A 250 -9.97 16.27 -19.56
CA ASP A 250 -9.89 17.18 -18.42
C ASP A 250 -9.37 16.40 -17.20
N ARG A 251 -8.13 16.70 -16.79
CA ARG A 251 -7.45 15.98 -15.70
C ARG A 251 -8.13 16.12 -14.35
N MET A 252 -8.71 17.29 -14.05
CA MET A 252 -9.47 17.50 -12.82
C MET A 252 -10.77 16.69 -12.83
N ALA A 253 -11.49 16.70 -13.95
CA ALA A 253 -12.69 15.91 -14.12
C ALA A 253 -12.38 14.40 -14.04
N LEU A 254 -11.29 13.96 -14.67
CA LEU A 254 -10.84 12.57 -14.63
C LEU A 254 -10.50 12.12 -13.19
N GLN A 255 -9.80 12.95 -12.41
CA GLN A 255 -9.49 12.63 -11.02
C GLN A 255 -10.75 12.56 -10.15
N ARG A 256 -11.73 13.45 -10.37
CA ARG A 256 -13.03 13.39 -9.69
C ARG A 256 -13.83 12.14 -10.08
N LEU A 257 -13.76 11.73 -11.35
CA LEU A 257 -14.33 10.45 -11.79
C LEU A 257 -13.69 9.27 -11.10
N LYS A 258 -12.36 9.26 -10.99
CA LYS A 258 -11.61 8.20 -10.32
C LYS A 258 -12.03 8.05 -8.86
N GLU A 259 -12.11 9.12 -8.12
CA GLU A 259 -12.55 9.10 -6.72
C GLU A 259 -14.01 8.63 -6.58
N ALA A 260 -14.89 9.10 -7.47
CA ALA A 260 -16.28 8.68 -7.48
C ALA A 260 -16.45 7.20 -7.86
N ALA A 261 -15.65 6.70 -8.81
CA ALA A 261 -15.64 5.30 -9.22
C ALA A 261 -15.15 4.38 -8.09
N GLU A 262 -14.02 4.70 -7.45
CA GLU A 262 -13.51 3.97 -6.29
C GLU A 262 -14.55 3.93 -5.16
N LYS A 263 -15.14 5.08 -4.83
CA LYS A 263 -16.19 5.18 -3.81
C LYS A 263 -17.40 4.33 -4.14
N ALA A 264 -17.91 4.44 -5.37
CA ALA A 264 -19.07 3.65 -5.83
C ALA A 264 -18.79 2.15 -5.81
N LYS A 265 -17.60 1.70 -6.23
CA LYS A 265 -17.14 0.31 -6.14
C LYS A 265 -17.17 -0.20 -4.70
N ILE A 266 -16.67 0.59 -3.75
CA ILE A 266 -16.67 0.24 -2.31
C ILE A 266 -18.11 0.16 -1.79
N GLU A 267 -18.95 1.15 -2.05
CA GLU A 267 -20.34 1.18 -1.60
C GLU A 267 -21.14 0.00 -2.16
N LEU A 268 -20.95 -0.34 -3.43
CA LEU A 268 -21.63 -1.47 -4.09
C LEU A 268 -21.17 -2.85 -3.60
N SER A 269 -20.12 -2.93 -2.79
CA SER A 269 -19.79 -4.17 -2.08
C SER A 269 -20.79 -4.51 -0.98
N THR A 270 -21.50 -3.52 -0.44
CA THR A 270 -22.53 -3.69 0.60
C THR A 270 -23.94 -3.30 0.12
N ALA A 271 -24.07 -2.21 -0.63
CA ALA A 271 -25.34 -1.74 -1.20
C ALA A 271 -25.64 -2.38 -2.55
N MET A 272 -26.94 -2.40 -2.94
CA MET A 272 -27.36 -2.89 -4.27
C MET A 272 -27.32 -1.79 -5.34
N GLU A 273 -27.35 -0.52 -4.92
CA GLU A 273 -27.26 0.65 -5.79
C GLU A 273 -26.59 1.81 -5.06
N THR A 274 -26.01 2.74 -5.81
CA THR A 274 -25.43 4.00 -5.32
C THR A 274 -25.63 5.12 -6.33
N ASP A 275 -25.63 6.37 -5.85
CA ASP A 275 -25.75 7.55 -6.70
C ASP A 275 -24.38 8.23 -6.85
N ILE A 276 -23.93 8.36 -8.09
CA ILE A 276 -22.72 9.09 -8.46
C ILE A 276 -23.12 10.51 -8.82
N ASN A 277 -22.90 11.43 -7.89
CA ASN A 277 -23.25 12.85 -8.06
C ASN A 277 -21.98 13.70 -8.06
N LEU A 278 -21.61 14.25 -9.23
CA LEU A 278 -20.49 15.14 -9.42
C LEU A 278 -20.98 16.51 -9.93
N PRO A 279 -21.33 17.44 -9.03
CA PRO A 279 -21.69 18.79 -9.42
C PRO A 279 -20.47 19.52 -10.00
N PHE A 280 -20.68 20.34 -11.02
CA PHE A 280 -19.62 21.14 -11.66
C PHE A 280 -18.42 20.30 -12.10
N VAL A 281 -18.69 19.14 -12.74
CA VAL A 281 -17.61 18.22 -13.17
C VAL A 281 -16.75 18.84 -14.27
N THR A 282 -17.35 19.61 -15.17
CA THR A 282 -16.70 20.42 -16.21
C THR A 282 -17.60 21.60 -16.59
N ALA A 283 -17.17 22.44 -17.52
CA ALA A 283 -17.97 23.54 -18.08
C ALA A 283 -17.69 23.71 -19.57
N ASP A 284 -18.70 24.22 -20.30
CA ASP A 284 -18.58 24.66 -21.69
C ASP A 284 -19.18 26.07 -21.88
N ALA A 285 -19.34 26.51 -23.11
CA ALA A 285 -19.91 27.81 -23.45
C ALA A 285 -21.37 27.98 -22.95
N SER A 286 -22.10 26.89 -22.68
CA SER A 286 -23.47 26.90 -22.15
C SER A 286 -23.52 26.92 -20.61
N GLY A 287 -22.37 26.85 -19.94
CA GLY A 287 -22.24 26.88 -18.49
C GLY A 287 -21.72 25.58 -17.87
N PRO A 288 -21.83 25.49 -16.54
CA PRO A 288 -21.34 24.33 -15.79
C PRO A 288 -22.15 23.06 -16.10
N LYS A 289 -21.46 21.93 -16.15
CA LYS A 289 -22.03 20.60 -16.38
C LYS A 289 -21.94 19.75 -15.12
N HIS A 290 -22.96 18.93 -14.89
CA HIS A 290 -23.10 18.09 -13.71
C HIS A 290 -23.28 16.65 -14.18
N MET A 291 -22.75 15.69 -13.41
CA MET A 291 -23.03 14.27 -13.60
C MET A 291 -23.89 13.78 -12.43
N ASN A 292 -24.99 13.12 -12.75
CA ASN A 292 -25.82 12.41 -11.79
C ASN A 292 -26.24 11.07 -12.42
N ILE A 293 -25.60 9.99 -11.97
CA ILE A 293 -25.79 8.64 -12.51
C ILE A 293 -26.08 7.69 -11.36
N LYS A 294 -27.21 7.00 -11.43
CA LYS A 294 -27.52 5.88 -10.55
C LYS A 294 -26.82 4.61 -11.07
N LEU A 295 -26.01 4.00 -10.23
CA LEU A 295 -25.26 2.78 -10.55
C LEU A 295 -25.75 1.62 -9.68
N THR A 296 -26.08 0.50 -10.28
CA THR A 296 -26.45 -0.73 -9.57
C THR A 296 -25.24 -1.67 -9.48
N ARG A 297 -25.22 -2.53 -8.43
CA ARG A 297 -24.23 -3.61 -8.29
C ARG A 297 -24.19 -4.50 -9.54
N ALA A 298 -25.34 -4.92 -10.05
CA ALA A 298 -25.44 -5.77 -11.24
C ALA A 298 -24.81 -5.10 -12.48
N LYS A 299 -24.95 -3.76 -12.61
CA LYS A 299 -24.29 -3.03 -13.70
C LYS A 299 -22.77 -3.02 -13.53
N LEU A 300 -22.26 -2.76 -12.32
CA LEU A 300 -20.83 -2.84 -12.03
C LEU A 300 -20.27 -4.23 -12.33
N GLU A 301 -20.92 -5.28 -11.80
CA GLU A 301 -20.52 -6.67 -12.03
C GLU A 301 -20.44 -7.01 -13.53
N GLY A 302 -21.43 -6.59 -14.31
CA GLY A 302 -21.41 -6.77 -15.78
C GLY A 302 -20.31 -5.99 -16.50
N LEU A 303 -19.85 -4.85 -15.95
CA LEU A 303 -18.74 -4.07 -16.53
C LEU A 303 -17.36 -4.71 -16.29
N VAL A 304 -17.23 -5.53 -15.24
CA VAL A 304 -15.96 -6.09 -14.78
C VAL A 304 -15.89 -7.62 -14.89
N GLU A 305 -16.90 -8.27 -15.47
CA GLU A 305 -16.98 -9.73 -15.55
C GLU A 305 -15.75 -10.36 -16.23
N ASP A 306 -15.24 -9.72 -17.29
CA ASP A 306 -14.04 -10.17 -17.98
C ASP A 306 -12.77 -10.13 -17.11
N LEU A 307 -12.70 -9.20 -16.15
CA LEU A 307 -11.61 -9.14 -15.17
C LEU A 307 -11.75 -10.23 -14.12
N ILE A 308 -12.97 -10.52 -13.69
CA ILE A 308 -13.27 -11.59 -12.72
C ILE A 308 -12.97 -12.97 -13.33
N GLU A 309 -13.30 -13.18 -14.60
CA GLU A 309 -12.99 -14.43 -15.30
C GLU A 309 -11.48 -14.72 -15.39
N LYS A 310 -10.62 -13.67 -15.47
CA LYS A 310 -9.15 -13.83 -15.48
C LYS A 310 -8.60 -14.45 -14.20
N LEU A 311 -9.32 -14.39 -13.08
CA LEU A 311 -8.88 -14.96 -11.79
C LEU A 311 -8.82 -16.48 -11.81
N GLU A 312 -9.59 -17.15 -12.69
CA GLU A 312 -9.72 -18.61 -12.70
C GLU A 312 -8.45 -19.33 -13.15
N ALA A 313 -7.84 -18.89 -14.25
CA ALA A 313 -6.69 -19.56 -14.83
C ALA A 313 -5.47 -19.65 -13.88
N PRO A 314 -5.05 -18.57 -13.18
CA PRO A 314 -3.99 -18.65 -12.16
C PRO A 314 -4.35 -19.61 -11.01
N CYS A 315 -5.62 -19.60 -10.54
CA CYS A 315 -6.06 -20.51 -9.48
C CYS A 315 -5.94 -21.98 -9.88
N ARG A 316 -6.42 -22.32 -11.07
CA ARG A 316 -6.31 -23.69 -11.59
C ARG A 316 -4.85 -24.12 -11.80
N THR A 317 -4.00 -23.21 -12.25
CA THR A 317 -2.57 -23.46 -12.42
C THR A 317 -1.90 -23.74 -11.08
N ALA A 318 -2.15 -22.90 -10.06
CA ALA A 318 -1.60 -23.08 -8.73
C ALA A 318 -2.03 -24.42 -8.10
N LEU A 319 -3.31 -24.77 -8.20
CA LEU A 319 -3.81 -26.07 -7.72
C LEU A 319 -3.13 -27.24 -8.43
N LYS A 320 -2.99 -27.16 -9.76
CA LYS A 320 -2.31 -28.19 -10.55
C LYS A 320 -0.83 -28.32 -10.15
N ASP A 321 -0.12 -27.20 -10.01
CA ASP A 321 1.30 -27.19 -9.63
C ASP A 321 1.51 -27.76 -8.20
N ALA A 322 0.54 -27.56 -7.31
CA ALA A 322 0.53 -28.16 -5.97
C ALA A 322 0.07 -29.64 -5.95
N ASN A 323 -0.29 -30.21 -7.11
CA ASN A 323 -0.90 -31.54 -7.22
C ASN A 323 -2.17 -31.70 -6.38
N LEU A 324 -3.03 -30.68 -6.36
CA LEU A 324 -4.28 -30.67 -5.59
C LEU A 324 -5.49 -30.50 -6.49
N SER A 325 -6.57 -31.16 -6.13
CA SER A 325 -7.91 -30.78 -6.58
C SER A 325 -8.43 -29.57 -5.79
N SER A 326 -9.39 -28.84 -6.33
CA SER A 326 -10.00 -27.68 -5.67
C SER A 326 -10.69 -28.04 -4.33
N GLN A 327 -11.09 -29.29 -4.14
CA GLN A 327 -11.77 -29.77 -2.94
C GLN A 327 -10.80 -30.12 -1.79
N GLU A 328 -9.53 -30.35 -2.09
CA GLU A 328 -8.50 -30.72 -1.11
C GLU A 328 -7.92 -29.53 -0.36
N ALA A 329 -8.08 -28.30 -0.86
CA ALA A 329 -7.78 -27.10 -0.08
C ALA A 329 -8.75 -27.07 1.12
N TYR A 330 -8.21 -27.15 2.35
CA TYR A 330 -9.02 -27.15 3.58
C TYR A 330 -9.80 -25.86 3.76
N GLU A 331 -9.15 -24.73 3.57
CA GLU A 331 -9.74 -23.39 3.62
C GLU A 331 -9.21 -22.50 2.50
N VAL A 332 -10.02 -21.50 2.11
CA VAL A 332 -9.64 -20.44 1.18
C VAL A 332 -9.69 -19.13 1.94
N ILE A 333 -8.55 -18.49 2.12
CA ILE A 333 -8.39 -17.23 2.84
C ILE A 333 -8.45 -16.09 1.85
N LEU A 334 -9.28 -15.10 2.12
CA LEU A 334 -9.43 -13.90 1.29
C LEU A 334 -8.55 -12.77 1.82
N VAL A 335 -7.71 -12.22 0.95
CA VAL A 335 -6.79 -11.12 1.21
C VAL A 335 -6.96 -10.04 0.14
N GLY A 336 -6.64 -8.79 0.50
CA GLY A 336 -6.80 -7.65 -0.40
C GLY A 336 -8.23 -7.10 -0.44
N GLY A 337 -8.34 -5.77 -0.56
CA GLY A 337 -9.62 -5.06 -0.46
C GLY A 337 -10.66 -5.45 -1.51
N MET A 338 -10.24 -5.90 -2.70
CA MET A 338 -11.14 -6.34 -3.77
C MET A 338 -11.89 -7.64 -3.47
N THR A 339 -11.39 -8.46 -2.54
CA THR A 339 -12.09 -9.68 -2.10
C THR A 339 -13.37 -9.38 -1.31
N ARG A 340 -13.62 -8.13 -0.96
CA ARG A 340 -14.89 -7.68 -0.36
C ARG A 340 -16.04 -7.65 -1.38
N MET A 341 -15.75 -7.61 -2.68
CA MET A 341 -16.75 -7.59 -3.75
C MET A 341 -17.51 -8.91 -3.81
N PRO A 342 -18.87 -8.91 -3.72
CA PRO A 342 -19.68 -10.15 -3.68
C PRO A 342 -19.43 -11.06 -4.87
N ARG A 343 -19.31 -10.52 -6.09
CA ARG A 343 -19.08 -11.31 -7.30
C ARG A 343 -17.70 -12.00 -7.30
N VAL A 344 -16.68 -11.36 -6.71
CA VAL A 344 -15.36 -11.98 -6.50
C VAL A 344 -15.48 -13.17 -5.54
N GLN A 345 -16.17 -12.98 -4.38
CA GLN A 345 -16.39 -14.08 -3.43
C GLN A 345 -17.17 -15.25 -4.06
N GLN A 346 -18.14 -14.95 -4.89
CA GLN A 346 -18.89 -15.96 -5.64
C GLN A 346 -17.97 -16.71 -6.62
N LYS A 347 -17.09 -16.00 -7.36
CA LYS A 347 -16.13 -16.62 -8.27
C LYS A 347 -15.15 -17.53 -7.52
N VAL A 348 -14.68 -17.12 -6.34
CA VAL A 348 -13.84 -17.97 -5.47
C VAL A 348 -14.58 -19.25 -5.09
N LYS A 349 -15.85 -19.12 -4.69
CA LYS A 349 -16.70 -20.29 -4.38
C LYS A 349 -16.89 -21.22 -5.59
N GLU A 350 -17.06 -20.67 -6.79
CA GLU A 350 -17.18 -21.43 -8.04
C GLU A 350 -15.87 -22.21 -8.32
N ILE A 351 -14.70 -21.59 -8.12
CA ILE A 351 -13.39 -22.21 -8.39
C ILE A 351 -13.07 -23.32 -7.37
N PHE A 352 -13.28 -23.05 -6.07
CA PHE A 352 -12.87 -23.95 -4.98
C PHE A 352 -13.98 -24.86 -4.47
N GLY A 353 -15.23 -24.66 -4.89
CA GLY A 353 -16.38 -25.48 -4.49
C GLY A 353 -16.79 -25.31 -3.02
N LYS A 354 -16.32 -24.28 -2.33
CA LYS A 354 -16.61 -23.99 -0.92
C LYS A 354 -16.65 -22.49 -0.61
N GLU A 355 -17.30 -22.11 0.48
CA GLU A 355 -17.28 -20.73 0.96
C GLU A 355 -15.89 -20.31 1.41
N PRO A 356 -15.40 -19.15 1.00
CA PRO A 356 -14.12 -18.63 1.51
C PRO A 356 -14.24 -18.22 2.97
N SER A 357 -13.13 -18.34 3.70
CA SER A 357 -13.01 -17.91 5.09
C SER A 357 -13.06 -16.38 5.20
N LYS A 358 -13.86 -15.87 6.12
CA LYS A 358 -14.00 -14.44 6.46
C LYS A 358 -13.36 -14.10 7.82
N GLY A 359 -12.51 -14.99 8.33
CA GLY A 359 -11.98 -14.90 9.68
C GLY A 359 -10.81 -13.93 9.87
N VAL A 360 -10.37 -13.20 8.82
CA VAL A 360 -9.29 -12.21 8.89
C VAL A 360 -9.73 -10.90 8.26
N ASN A 361 -9.15 -9.79 8.70
CA ASN A 361 -9.32 -8.50 8.02
C ASN A 361 -8.40 -8.47 6.78
N PRO A 362 -8.95 -8.45 5.56
CA PRO A 362 -8.16 -8.55 4.33
C PRO A 362 -7.24 -7.35 4.08
N ASP A 363 -7.44 -6.23 4.78
CA ASP A 363 -6.63 -5.01 4.65
C ASP A 363 -5.46 -4.94 5.66
N GLU A 364 -5.44 -5.84 6.65
CA GLU A 364 -4.50 -5.79 7.78
C GLU A 364 -3.68 -7.09 7.93
N VAL A 365 -4.23 -8.21 7.50
CA VAL A 365 -3.67 -9.55 7.75
C VAL A 365 -2.24 -9.70 7.23
N VAL A 366 -1.91 -9.03 6.13
CA VAL A 366 -0.57 -9.05 5.53
C VAL A 366 0.45 -8.33 6.42
N ALA A 367 0.13 -7.14 6.92
CA ALA A 367 0.98 -6.41 7.86
C ALA A 367 1.16 -7.17 9.19
N ILE A 368 0.10 -7.79 9.68
CA ILE A 368 0.13 -8.68 10.86
C ILE A 368 1.13 -9.81 10.63
N GLY A 369 1.05 -10.52 9.52
CA GLY A 369 1.98 -11.60 9.19
C GLY A 369 3.42 -11.13 9.02
N ALA A 370 3.63 -9.95 8.44
CA ALA A 370 4.95 -9.34 8.35
C ALA A 370 5.52 -8.99 9.75
N ALA A 371 4.69 -8.51 10.68
CA ALA A 371 5.10 -8.26 12.06
C ALA A 371 5.46 -9.56 12.80
N ILE A 372 4.68 -10.62 12.63
CA ILE A 372 4.98 -11.95 13.16
C ILE A 372 6.34 -12.45 12.64
N GLN A 373 6.61 -12.31 11.34
CA GLN A 373 7.92 -12.64 10.77
C GLN A 373 9.04 -11.79 11.38
N GLY A 374 8.77 -10.52 11.69
CA GLY A 374 9.67 -9.65 12.44
C GLY A 374 9.96 -10.22 13.84
N GLY A 375 8.93 -10.67 14.54
CA GLY A 375 9.05 -11.35 15.85
C GLY A 375 9.85 -12.66 15.80
N VAL A 376 9.69 -13.44 14.73
CA VAL A 376 10.52 -14.65 14.48
C VAL A 376 12.00 -14.26 14.33
N LEU A 377 12.29 -13.22 13.55
CA LEU A 377 13.67 -12.73 13.34
C LEU A 377 14.28 -12.09 14.59
N ALA A 378 13.46 -11.49 15.45
CA ALA A 378 13.88 -10.96 16.75
C ALA A 378 14.06 -12.05 17.83
N GLY A 379 13.45 -13.24 17.64
CA GLY A 379 13.43 -14.33 18.61
C GLY A 379 12.27 -14.25 19.62
N ASP A 380 11.33 -13.32 19.41
CA ASP A 380 10.13 -13.14 20.23
C ASP A 380 9.08 -14.23 19.96
N VAL A 381 8.99 -14.66 18.69
CA VAL A 381 8.14 -15.77 18.25
C VAL A 381 9.03 -16.99 17.99
N LYS A 382 8.70 -18.11 18.61
CA LYS A 382 9.44 -19.37 18.49
C LYS A 382 8.59 -20.42 17.78
N ASP A 383 9.25 -21.47 17.31
CA ASP A 383 8.61 -22.65 16.71
C ASP A 383 7.79 -22.36 15.44
N VAL A 384 8.21 -21.36 14.68
CA VAL A 384 7.65 -20.99 13.37
C VAL A 384 8.72 -21.02 12.32
N LEU A 385 8.52 -21.83 11.28
CA LEU A 385 9.38 -21.92 10.10
C LEU A 385 8.57 -21.60 8.84
N LEU A 386 9.07 -20.65 8.08
CA LEU A 386 8.47 -20.23 6.82
C LEU A 386 9.35 -20.69 5.66
N LEU A 387 8.78 -21.51 4.76
CA LEU A 387 9.39 -21.96 3.53
C LEU A 387 8.60 -21.42 2.34
N ASP A 388 9.21 -20.49 1.62
CA ASP A 388 8.64 -19.85 0.43
C ASP A 388 9.18 -20.50 -0.85
N VAL A 389 8.65 -20.11 -2.02
CA VAL A 389 9.06 -20.66 -3.32
C VAL A 389 9.38 -19.58 -4.34
N THR A 390 10.22 -19.92 -5.34
CA THR A 390 10.39 -19.05 -6.51
C THR A 390 9.15 -19.14 -7.42
N PRO A 391 8.56 -18.01 -7.86
CA PRO A 391 7.33 -18.04 -8.66
C PRO A 391 7.54 -18.46 -10.12
N LEU A 392 8.78 -18.31 -10.63
CA LEU A 392 9.14 -18.58 -12.02
C LEU A 392 10.45 -19.37 -12.09
N SER A 393 10.59 -20.17 -13.15
CA SER A 393 11.83 -20.88 -13.45
C SER A 393 12.96 -19.92 -13.80
N LEU A 394 14.18 -20.29 -13.41
CA LEU A 394 15.41 -19.55 -13.67
C LEU A 394 16.39 -20.42 -14.45
N GLY A 395 17.07 -19.82 -15.41
CA GLY A 395 18.02 -20.53 -16.25
C GLY A 395 18.87 -19.59 -17.09
N ILE A 396 19.59 -20.17 -18.04
CA ILE A 396 20.43 -19.45 -18.98
C ILE A 396 20.03 -19.76 -20.43
N GLU A 397 20.37 -18.81 -21.32
CA GLU A 397 20.33 -19.06 -22.75
C GLU A 397 21.44 -20.03 -23.13
N THR A 398 21.09 -21.09 -23.89
CA THR A 398 22.01 -22.05 -24.45
C THR A 398 21.97 -22.05 -25.97
N LEU A 399 22.81 -22.87 -26.60
CA LEU A 399 22.93 -22.95 -28.06
C LEU A 399 21.56 -23.09 -28.75
N GLY A 400 21.33 -22.23 -29.77
CA GLY A 400 20.05 -22.19 -30.48
C GLY A 400 19.01 -21.25 -29.86
N GLY A 401 19.40 -20.41 -28.87
CA GLY A 401 18.48 -19.45 -28.24
C GLY A 401 17.44 -20.09 -27.33
N VAL A 402 17.76 -21.22 -26.73
CA VAL A 402 16.87 -22.02 -25.88
C VAL A 402 17.11 -21.67 -24.42
N LEU A 403 16.03 -21.55 -23.60
CA LEU A 403 16.12 -21.47 -22.15
C LEU A 403 16.43 -22.86 -21.56
N THR A 404 17.61 -23.03 -20.96
CA THR A 404 17.92 -24.18 -20.11
C THR A 404 17.68 -23.81 -18.66
N LYS A 405 16.68 -24.43 -18.04
CA LYS A 405 16.29 -24.19 -16.65
C LYS A 405 17.25 -24.88 -15.68
N LEU A 406 17.72 -24.15 -14.67
CA LEU A 406 18.52 -24.70 -13.56
C LEU A 406 17.66 -24.80 -12.30
N ILE A 407 16.77 -23.82 -12.08
CA ILE A 407 15.82 -23.85 -10.98
C ILE A 407 14.42 -23.77 -11.57
N GLU A 408 13.60 -24.78 -11.28
CA GLU A 408 12.20 -24.81 -11.72
C GLU A 408 11.33 -23.90 -10.84
N LYS A 409 10.23 -23.39 -11.40
CA LYS A 409 9.20 -22.68 -10.63
C LYS A 409 8.73 -23.53 -9.44
N ASN A 410 8.27 -22.88 -8.39
CA ASN A 410 7.82 -23.50 -7.14
C ASN A 410 8.92 -24.31 -6.41
N THR A 411 10.20 -24.06 -6.70
CA THR A 411 11.31 -24.57 -5.89
C THR A 411 11.39 -23.79 -4.58
N THR A 412 11.44 -24.50 -3.45
CA THR A 412 11.57 -23.91 -2.11
C THR A 412 12.85 -23.08 -1.99
N ILE A 413 12.75 -21.90 -1.41
CA ILE A 413 13.86 -20.98 -1.16
C ILE A 413 14.12 -20.80 0.35
N PRO A 414 15.39 -20.60 0.77
CA PRO A 414 16.59 -20.41 -0.06
C PRO A 414 17.04 -21.70 -0.74
N THR A 415 17.65 -21.57 -1.94
CA THR A 415 18.13 -22.72 -2.70
C THR A 415 19.36 -22.39 -3.55
N ARG A 416 20.21 -23.38 -3.77
CA ARG A 416 21.38 -23.29 -4.63
C ARG A 416 21.43 -24.46 -5.59
N LYS A 417 21.59 -24.18 -6.89
CA LYS A 417 21.70 -25.19 -7.95
C LYS A 417 22.85 -24.82 -8.89
N SER A 418 23.62 -25.84 -9.28
CA SER A 418 24.72 -25.69 -10.23
C SER A 418 24.57 -26.71 -11.37
N GLN A 419 25.00 -26.29 -12.57
CA GLN A 419 25.08 -27.18 -13.75
C GLN A 419 26.30 -26.82 -14.56
N ILE A 420 26.95 -27.84 -15.14
CA ILE A 420 28.12 -27.69 -15.98
C ILE A 420 27.68 -27.54 -17.44
N PHE A 421 28.20 -26.48 -18.07
CA PHE A 421 28.04 -26.17 -19.49
C PHE A 421 29.40 -26.20 -20.19
N SER A 422 29.43 -26.09 -21.51
CA SER A 422 30.64 -26.05 -22.29
C SER A 422 30.56 -24.98 -23.39
N THR A 423 31.72 -24.76 -24.07
CA THR A 423 31.81 -23.85 -25.21
C THR A 423 31.07 -24.38 -26.44
N ALA A 424 30.45 -23.46 -27.19
CA ALA A 424 29.71 -23.77 -28.43
C ALA A 424 30.59 -23.78 -29.69
N ALA A 425 31.80 -23.15 -29.62
CA ALA A 425 32.75 -23.06 -30.73
C ALA A 425 34.16 -23.44 -30.28
N ASP A 426 34.98 -23.86 -31.25
CA ASP A 426 36.39 -24.18 -31.04
C ASP A 426 37.17 -22.91 -30.67
N ASN A 427 38.10 -23.04 -29.72
CA ASN A 427 38.99 -21.95 -29.28
C ASN A 427 38.25 -20.72 -28.77
N GLN A 428 37.07 -20.88 -28.23
CA GLN A 428 36.25 -19.80 -27.68
C GLN A 428 36.90 -19.25 -26.39
N PRO A 429 37.35 -17.98 -26.36
CA PRO A 429 38.11 -17.43 -25.21
C PRO A 429 37.22 -16.91 -24.08
N ALA A 430 35.90 -16.80 -24.32
CA ALA A 430 34.92 -16.29 -23.38
C ALA A 430 33.54 -16.94 -23.59
N VAL A 431 32.75 -17.02 -22.54
CA VAL A 431 31.37 -17.50 -22.59
C VAL A 431 30.46 -16.37 -22.04
N SER A 432 29.47 -15.98 -22.83
CA SER A 432 28.43 -15.04 -22.39
C SER A 432 27.35 -15.80 -21.65
N ILE A 433 27.10 -15.44 -20.40
CA ILE A 433 26.04 -15.99 -19.56
C ILE A 433 24.85 -15.02 -19.60
N HIS A 434 23.79 -15.43 -20.30
CA HIS A 434 22.53 -14.68 -20.38
C HIS A 434 21.53 -15.31 -19.41
N VAL A 435 21.29 -14.62 -18.30
CA VAL A 435 20.42 -15.07 -17.22
C VAL A 435 18.98 -14.71 -17.53
N LEU A 436 18.08 -15.69 -17.43
CA LEU A 436 16.68 -15.60 -17.83
C LEU A 436 15.74 -16.07 -16.72
N GLN A 437 14.56 -15.49 -16.71
CA GLN A 437 13.45 -15.90 -15.85
C GLN A 437 12.17 -16.08 -16.68
N GLY A 438 11.49 -17.20 -16.53
CA GLY A 438 10.23 -17.50 -17.20
C GLY A 438 10.04 -18.95 -17.59
N GLU A 439 8.92 -19.23 -18.26
CA GLU A 439 8.49 -20.60 -18.58
C GLU A 439 8.56 -20.93 -20.08
N ARG A 440 8.88 -19.95 -20.93
CA ARG A 440 8.90 -20.15 -22.38
C ARG A 440 10.16 -20.91 -22.81
N PRO A 441 10.06 -21.81 -23.80
CA PRO A 441 11.22 -22.59 -24.28
C PRO A 441 12.32 -21.71 -24.91
N MET A 442 11.94 -20.63 -25.60
CA MET A 442 12.92 -19.78 -26.30
C MET A 442 13.38 -18.63 -25.38
N ALA A 443 14.69 -18.37 -25.38
CA ALA A 443 15.30 -17.31 -24.57
C ALA A 443 14.69 -15.91 -24.80
N ALA A 444 14.40 -15.57 -26.06
CA ALA A 444 13.85 -14.29 -26.45
C ALA A 444 12.43 -14.01 -25.87
N ASP A 445 11.69 -15.07 -25.53
CA ASP A 445 10.33 -14.99 -24.99
C ASP A 445 10.30 -14.91 -23.46
N ASN A 446 11.48 -14.94 -22.83
CA ASN A 446 11.63 -14.88 -21.38
C ASN A 446 12.23 -13.55 -20.93
N ARG A 447 12.08 -13.25 -19.67
CA ARG A 447 12.64 -12.03 -19.09
C ARG A 447 14.15 -12.16 -18.90
N THR A 448 14.93 -11.23 -19.45
CA THR A 448 16.34 -11.08 -19.15
C THR A 448 16.52 -10.50 -17.75
N LEU A 449 17.24 -11.20 -16.87
CA LEU A 449 17.65 -10.72 -15.57
C LEU A 449 19.02 -10.03 -15.62
N GLY A 450 19.91 -10.51 -16.48
CA GLY A 450 21.23 -9.92 -16.68
C GLY A 450 22.09 -10.68 -17.68
N ARG A 451 23.20 -10.08 -18.05
CA ARG A 451 24.25 -10.70 -18.90
C ARG A 451 25.62 -10.39 -18.33
N PHE A 452 26.51 -11.36 -18.35
CA PHE A 452 27.90 -11.18 -18.03
C PHE A 452 28.78 -12.16 -18.80
N GLU A 453 30.07 -11.89 -18.87
CA GLU A 453 31.01 -12.72 -19.62
C GLU A 453 32.04 -13.36 -18.69
N LEU A 454 32.22 -14.66 -18.80
CA LEU A 454 33.38 -15.36 -18.24
C LEU A 454 34.47 -15.36 -19.28
N VAL A 455 35.55 -14.63 -19.04
CA VAL A 455 36.68 -14.44 -19.96
C VAL A 455 37.91 -15.23 -19.56
N GLY A 456 38.80 -15.51 -20.52
CA GLY A 456 40.09 -16.13 -20.29
C GLY A 456 40.00 -17.64 -20.14
N ILE A 457 39.07 -18.27 -20.86
CA ILE A 457 39.00 -19.72 -21.07
C ILE A 457 40.15 -20.09 -22.01
N PRO A 458 40.98 -21.10 -21.70
CA PRO A 458 42.04 -21.54 -22.57
C PRO A 458 41.51 -22.06 -23.91
N PRO A 459 42.21 -21.83 -25.03
CA PRO A 459 41.85 -22.39 -26.31
C PRO A 459 41.72 -23.92 -26.24
N ALA A 460 40.56 -24.42 -26.61
CA ALA A 460 40.27 -25.86 -26.62
C ALA A 460 39.16 -26.15 -27.65
N PRO A 461 39.03 -27.37 -28.14
CA PRO A 461 37.89 -27.79 -28.94
C PRO A 461 36.57 -27.56 -28.18
N ARG A 462 35.52 -27.24 -28.92
CA ARG A 462 34.16 -27.08 -28.37
C ARG A 462 33.75 -28.34 -27.58
N GLY A 463 33.06 -28.13 -26.47
CA GLY A 463 32.60 -29.23 -25.63
C GLY A 463 33.63 -29.70 -24.58
N LEU A 464 34.91 -29.27 -24.65
CA LEU A 464 35.94 -29.64 -23.68
C LEU A 464 36.00 -28.74 -22.45
N PRO A 465 35.97 -27.37 -22.55
CA PRO A 465 35.92 -26.51 -21.39
C PRO A 465 34.69 -26.80 -20.53
N GLN A 466 34.87 -26.83 -19.22
CA GLN A 466 33.80 -27.05 -18.26
C GLN A 466 33.52 -25.76 -17.49
N VAL A 467 32.38 -25.15 -17.75
CA VAL A 467 31.90 -23.93 -17.08
C VAL A 467 30.75 -24.30 -16.16
N GLU A 468 31.00 -24.23 -14.85
CA GLU A 468 29.96 -24.42 -13.85
C GLU A 468 29.19 -23.11 -13.67
N VAL A 469 27.90 -23.12 -13.95
CA VAL A 469 26.99 -22.02 -13.69
C VAL A 469 26.17 -22.34 -12.44
N THR A 470 26.23 -21.45 -11.46
CA THR A 470 25.55 -21.61 -10.18
C THR A 470 24.52 -20.50 -10.00
N PHE A 471 23.30 -20.90 -9.66
CA PHE A 471 22.23 -20.03 -9.21
C PHE A 471 22.07 -20.18 -7.70
N ASP A 472 22.07 -19.08 -6.98
CA ASP A 472 21.86 -19.00 -5.53
C ASP A 472 20.74 -18.01 -5.24
N ILE A 473 19.63 -18.49 -4.67
CA ILE A 473 18.47 -17.69 -4.31
C ILE A 473 18.43 -17.57 -2.79
N ASP A 474 18.48 -16.35 -2.28
CA ASP A 474 18.37 -16.09 -0.84
C ASP A 474 16.93 -16.22 -0.33
N ALA A 475 16.76 -16.11 0.98
CA ALA A 475 15.45 -16.18 1.61
C ALA A 475 14.48 -15.04 1.21
N ASN A 476 14.97 -13.96 0.61
CA ASN A 476 14.17 -12.84 0.08
C ASN A 476 13.73 -13.09 -1.38
N GLY A 477 14.15 -14.19 -1.98
CA GLY A 477 13.94 -14.49 -3.40
C GLY A 477 14.86 -13.72 -4.34
N ILE A 478 15.98 -13.17 -3.85
CA ILE A 478 16.96 -12.43 -4.64
C ILE A 478 17.97 -13.41 -5.21
N VAL A 479 18.22 -13.30 -6.52
CA VAL A 479 19.03 -14.22 -7.30
C VAL A 479 20.46 -13.73 -7.47
N HIS A 480 21.42 -14.60 -7.19
CA HIS A 480 22.83 -14.44 -7.49
C HIS A 480 23.25 -15.52 -8.49
N VAL A 481 23.98 -15.14 -9.55
CA VAL A 481 24.46 -16.09 -10.54
C VAL A 481 25.97 -15.95 -10.68
N SER A 482 26.68 -17.08 -10.62
CA SER A 482 28.11 -17.14 -10.90
C SER A 482 28.42 -18.16 -11.98
N ALA A 483 29.50 -17.92 -12.72
CA ALA A 483 30.06 -18.85 -13.69
C ALA A 483 31.54 -19.05 -13.42
N LYS A 484 31.99 -20.30 -13.34
CA LYS A 484 33.37 -20.67 -13.03
C LYS A 484 33.91 -21.66 -14.08
N ASP A 485 35.04 -21.33 -14.68
CA ASP A 485 35.80 -22.29 -15.48
C ASP A 485 36.54 -23.28 -14.56
N LEU A 486 36.15 -24.52 -14.61
CA LEU A 486 36.72 -25.57 -13.74
C LEU A 486 38.18 -25.90 -14.09
N GLY A 487 38.62 -25.62 -15.32
CA GLY A 487 40.01 -25.85 -15.76
C GLY A 487 41.00 -24.82 -15.19
N THR A 488 40.64 -23.54 -15.17
CA THR A 488 41.51 -22.45 -14.71
C THR A 488 41.17 -21.95 -13.33
N GLY A 489 39.98 -22.27 -12.80
CA GLY A 489 39.45 -21.72 -11.55
C GLY A 489 38.99 -20.29 -11.65
N LYS A 490 39.00 -19.63 -12.82
CA LYS A 490 38.48 -18.28 -13.02
C LYS A 490 36.98 -18.27 -12.82
N GLU A 491 36.50 -17.26 -12.10
CA GLU A 491 35.11 -17.09 -11.79
C GLU A 491 34.67 -15.64 -12.08
N GLN A 492 33.45 -15.51 -12.57
CA GLN A 492 32.71 -14.25 -12.71
C GLN A 492 31.34 -14.44 -12.12
N SER A 493 30.82 -13.41 -11.49
CA SER A 493 29.48 -13.45 -10.93
C SER A 493 28.73 -12.16 -11.22
N ILE A 494 27.42 -12.27 -11.32
CA ILE A 494 26.51 -11.15 -11.31
C ILE A 494 25.57 -11.33 -10.13
N LYS A 495 25.53 -10.33 -9.27
CA LYS A 495 24.37 -10.12 -8.44
C LYS A 495 23.32 -9.58 -9.39
N ILE A 496 22.19 -10.26 -9.51
CA ILE A 496 21.07 -9.69 -10.23
C ILE A 496 20.62 -8.48 -9.39
N THR A 497 21.29 -7.36 -9.61
CA THR A 497 20.76 -6.10 -9.15
C THR A 497 19.65 -5.78 -10.10
N ALA A 498 18.44 -5.68 -9.55
CA ALA A 498 17.35 -5.10 -10.31
C ALA A 498 17.88 -3.80 -10.91
N SER A 499 17.48 -3.55 -12.11
CA SER A 499 17.54 -2.21 -12.64
C SER A 499 16.48 -1.37 -11.90
N SER A 500 16.71 -1.12 -10.59
CA SER A 500 15.95 -0.08 -9.87
C SER A 500 16.29 1.30 -10.42
N GLY A 501 17.21 1.34 -11.39
CA GLY A 501 17.74 2.56 -11.97
C GLY A 501 18.71 3.29 -11.06
N LEU A 502 18.89 2.82 -9.84
CA LEU A 502 19.71 3.47 -8.82
C LEU A 502 20.97 2.64 -8.56
N SER A 503 22.14 3.26 -8.70
CA SER A 503 23.41 2.70 -8.26
C SER A 503 23.49 2.72 -6.73
N GLU A 504 24.41 1.94 -6.15
CA GLU A 504 24.62 1.96 -4.70
C GLU A 504 25.01 3.37 -4.20
N GLU A 505 25.76 4.13 -5.00
CA GLU A 505 26.13 5.51 -4.71
C GLU A 505 24.92 6.45 -4.72
N GLU A 506 24.00 6.27 -5.66
CA GLU A 506 22.73 7.01 -5.71
C GLU A 506 21.82 6.65 -4.54
N ILE A 507 21.69 5.37 -4.18
CA ILE A 507 20.95 4.94 -3.00
C ILE A 507 21.52 5.60 -1.74
N GLN A 508 22.85 5.57 -1.55
CA GLN A 508 23.52 6.20 -0.40
C GLN A 508 23.34 7.72 -0.39
N LYS A 509 23.32 8.37 -1.55
CA LYS A 509 23.03 9.79 -1.67
C LYS A 509 21.58 10.09 -1.25
N LEU A 510 20.61 9.32 -1.72
CA LEU A 510 19.20 9.48 -1.35
C LEU A 510 18.95 9.23 0.14
N VAL A 511 19.63 8.26 0.74
CA VAL A 511 19.60 8.03 2.20
C VAL A 511 20.12 9.27 2.95
N LYS A 512 21.25 9.83 2.53
CA LYS A 512 21.82 11.05 3.15
C LYS A 512 20.91 12.26 2.94
N ASP A 513 20.33 12.41 1.76
CA ASP A 513 19.39 13.49 1.47
C ASP A 513 18.11 13.36 2.33
N ALA A 514 17.61 12.15 2.53
CA ALA A 514 16.46 11.90 3.41
C ALA A 514 16.78 12.26 4.87
N ASP A 515 17.96 11.87 5.38
CA ASP A 515 18.41 12.22 6.74
C ASP A 515 18.64 13.73 6.90
N ALA A 516 19.23 14.39 5.89
CA ALA A 516 19.49 15.83 5.93
C ALA A 516 18.21 16.68 5.95
N HIS A 517 17.13 16.19 5.33
CA HIS A 517 15.84 16.88 5.29
C HIS A 517 14.87 16.46 6.40
N ALA A 518 15.18 15.43 7.19
CA ALA A 518 14.30 14.90 8.23
C ALA A 518 13.89 15.95 9.28
N GLU A 519 14.80 16.83 9.70
CA GLU A 519 14.49 17.91 10.65
C GLU A 519 13.68 19.04 10.00
N ASP A 520 14.01 19.41 8.76
CA ASP A 520 13.27 20.43 8.01
C ASP A 520 11.85 19.95 7.70
N ASP A 521 11.67 18.70 7.31
CA ASP A 521 10.37 18.08 7.05
C ASP A 521 9.54 17.99 8.34
N LYS A 522 10.18 17.67 9.48
CA LYS A 522 9.51 17.68 10.79
C LYS A 522 9.01 19.06 11.17
N ARG A 523 9.86 20.10 10.99
CA ARG A 523 9.50 21.48 11.28
C ARG A 523 8.38 22.01 10.38
N LYS A 524 8.45 21.70 9.07
CA LYS A 524 7.40 22.06 8.11
C LYS A 524 6.07 21.41 8.47
N ARG A 525 6.11 20.16 8.88
CA ARG A 525 4.93 19.44 9.32
C ARG A 525 4.32 20.05 10.58
N GLU A 526 5.11 20.33 11.60
CA GLU A 526 4.65 20.99 12.82
C GLU A 526 4.00 22.36 12.51
N LEU A 527 4.56 23.09 11.55
CA LEU A 527 3.99 24.34 11.07
C LEU A 527 2.59 24.14 10.44
N VAL A 528 2.45 23.15 9.57
CA VAL A 528 1.16 22.83 8.92
C VAL A 528 0.10 22.37 9.93
N GLU A 529 0.47 21.50 10.86
CA GLU A 529 -0.42 21.03 11.92
C GLU A 529 -0.87 22.20 12.82
N THR A 530 0.06 23.07 13.21
CA THR A 530 -0.24 24.26 14.02
C THR A 530 -1.14 25.24 13.27
N ARG A 531 -0.90 25.48 11.98
CA ARG A 531 -1.77 26.30 11.12
C ARG A 531 -3.18 25.74 11.03
N ASN A 532 -3.31 24.44 10.78
CA ASN A 532 -4.61 23.78 10.66
C ASN A 532 -5.41 23.81 11.95
N GLN A 533 -4.76 23.63 13.11
CA GLN A 533 -5.40 23.73 14.41
C GLN A 533 -5.87 25.17 14.70
N ALA A 534 -5.02 26.16 14.40
CA ALA A 534 -5.35 27.56 14.60
C ALA A 534 -6.49 28.00 13.67
N ASP A 535 -6.50 27.58 12.41
CA ASP A 535 -7.57 27.89 11.44
C ASP A 535 -8.91 27.26 11.83
N ALA A 536 -8.90 25.98 12.22
CA ALA A 536 -10.10 25.29 12.72
C ALA A 536 -10.65 25.97 13.98
N PHE A 537 -9.77 26.43 14.87
CA PHE A 537 -10.18 27.14 16.07
C PHE A 537 -10.78 28.52 15.74
N VAL A 538 -10.15 29.30 14.86
CA VAL A 538 -10.68 30.58 14.35
C VAL A 538 -12.07 30.39 13.75
N TYR A 539 -12.24 29.34 12.89
CA TYR A 539 -13.54 29.04 12.29
C TYR A 539 -14.61 28.71 13.35
N SER A 540 -14.25 27.93 14.38
CA SER A 540 -15.16 27.63 15.49
C SER A 540 -15.57 28.87 16.26
N VAL A 541 -14.61 29.75 16.61
CA VAL A 541 -14.87 31.00 17.30
C VAL A 541 -15.73 31.96 16.45
N GLU A 542 -15.44 32.04 15.14
CA GLU A 542 -16.23 32.88 14.21
C GLU A 542 -17.70 32.42 14.12
N LYS A 543 -17.93 31.10 14.07
CA LYS A 543 -19.26 30.52 14.11
C LYS A 543 -19.97 30.85 15.42
N ASN A 544 -19.27 30.70 16.55
CA ASN A 544 -19.83 30.94 17.86
C ASN A 544 -20.14 32.43 18.09
N ILE A 545 -19.33 33.36 17.57
CA ILE A 545 -19.63 34.80 17.59
C ILE A 545 -20.88 35.11 16.79
N LYS A 546 -21.12 34.51 15.64
CA LYS A 546 -22.33 34.69 14.85
C LYS A 546 -23.59 34.22 15.58
N GLU A 547 -23.48 33.17 16.38
CA GLU A 547 -24.61 32.55 17.07
C GLU A 547 -24.87 33.15 18.47
N PHE A 548 -23.80 33.53 19.18
CA PHE A 548 -23.87 33.95 20.59
C PHE A 548 -23.31 35.36 20.87
N GLY A 549 -22.77 36.02 19.86
CA GLY A 549 -22.08 37.32 20.03
C GLY A 549 -22.96 38.46 20.57
N ASP A 550 -24.28 38.36 20.45
CA ASP A 550 -25.22 39.32 21.01
C ASP A 550 -25.43 39.15 22.53
N LYS A 551 -24.89 38.10 23.13
CA LYS A 551 -25.00 37.76 24.56
C LYS A 551 -23.76 38.13 25.36
N ILE A 552 -22.73 38.62 24.69
CA ILE A 552 -21.51 39.15 25.32
C ILE A 552 -21.42 40.64 25.11
N ASP A 553 -20.71 41.32 26.01
CA ASP A 553 -20.51 42.76 25.96
C ASP A 553 -19.70 43.13 24.68
N ALA A 554 -20.03 44.29 24.10
CA ALA A 554 -19.42 44.76 22.85
C ALA A 554 -17.90 44.93 22.96
N ALA A 555 -17.36 45.25 24.13
CA ALA A 555 -15.93 45.37 24.35
C ALA A 555 -15.23 43.99 24.36
N GLU A 556 -15.87 42.93 24.88
CA GLU A 556 -15.36 41.56 24.83
C GLU A 556 -15.45 40.98 23.41
N LYS A 557 -16.54 41.24 22.68
CA LYS A 557 -16.67 40.83 21.27
C LYS A 557 -15.55 41.44 20.42
N ALA A 558 -15.26 42.74 20.60
CA ALA A 558 -14.19 43.42 19.89
C ALA A 558 -12.79 42.80 20.19
N LYS A 559 -12.53 42.36 21.43
CA LYS A 559 -11.30 41.69 21.81
C LYS A 559 -11.15 40.33 21.11
N ILE A 560 -12.24 39.56 21.00
CA ILE A 560 -12.24 38.27 20.33
C ILE A 560 -12.01 38.47 18.82
N GLU A 561 -12.68 39.44 18.21
CA GLU A 561 -12.51 39.77 16.79
C GLU A 561 -11.09 40.24 16.47
N ASP A 562 -10.45 41.05 17.34
CA ASP A 562 -9.05 41.44 17.19
C ASP A 562 -8.09 40.24 17.33
N ALA A 563 -8.32 39.38 18.33
CA ALA A 563 -7.53 38.17 18.51
C ALA A 563 -7.65 37.20 17.30
N MET A 564 -8.88 37.04 16.74
CA MET A 564 -9.09 36.27 15.52
C MET A 564 -8.34 36.87 14.32
N ALA A 565 -8.36 38.18 14.14
CA ALA A 565 -7.66 38.86 13.05
C ALA A 565 -6.13 38.63 13.16
N ARG A 566 -5.60 38.74 14.38
CA ARG A 566 -4.17 38.45 14.65
C ARG A 566 -3.82 36.99 14.39
N THR A 567 -4.68 36.06 14.78
CA THR A 567 -4.47 34.63 14.52
C THR A 567 -4.50 34.33 13.01
N LYS A 568 -5.50 34.86 12.27
CA LYS A 568 -5.55 34.72 10.79
C LYS A 568 -4.29 35.27 10.12
N LYS A 569 -3.77 36.41 10.57
CA LYS A 569 -2.52 36.96 10.03
C LYS A 569 -1.29 36.12 10.38
N ALA A 570 -1.22 35.56 11.59
CA ALA A 570 -0.09 34.72 12.00
C ALA A 570 -0.06 33.39 11.25
N ILE A 571 -1.21 32.80 10.90
CA ILE A 571 -1.34 31.58 10.11
C ILE A 571 -0.71 31.73 8.70
N GLU A 572 -0.66 32.94 8.15
CA GLU A 572 0.00 33.23 6.87
C GLU A 572 1.54 33.21 6.97
N GLY A 573 2.10 33.34 8.18
CA GLY A 573 3.54 33.35 8.44
C GLY A 573 4.10 31.96 8.76
N ASP A 574 5.44 31.81 8.82
CA ASP A 574 6.15 30.55 9.02
C ASP A 574 6.66 30.33 10.47
N ASP A 575 6.22 31.18 11.41
CA ASP A 575 6.65 31.14 12.81
C ASP A 575 5.66 30.38 13.68
N ILE A 576 5.99 29.12 14.01
CA ILE A 576 5.19 28.19 14.80
C ILE A 576 4.86 28.78 16.18
N GLU A 577 5.87 29.36 16.84
CA GLU A 577 5.71 29.91 18.19
C GLU A 577 4.81 31.17 18.18
N ALA A 578 4.90 31.99 17.14
CA ALA A 578 4.00 33.12 16.96
C ALA A 578 2.54 32.66 16.76
N ILE A 579 2.32 31.59 15.98
CA ILE A 579 0.97 31.02 15.75
C ILE A 579 0.40 30.46 17.07
N LYS A 580 1.16 29.66 17.80
CA LYS A 580 0.75 29.08 19.10
C LYS A 580 0.37 30.18 20.10
N LYS A 581 1.18 31.24 20.19
CA LYS A 581 0.95 32.37 21.09
C LYS A 581 -0.36 33.08 20.79
N VAL A 582 -0.62 33.46 19.54
CA VAL A 582 -1.86 34.14 19.19
C VAL A 582 -3.10 33.25 19.30
N GLN A 583 -2.94 31.94 19.12
CA GLN A 583 -3.99 30.94 19.37
C GLN A 583 -4.33 30.85 20.86
N GLU A 584 -3.35 30.90 21.76
CA GLU A 584 -3.56 30.96 23.21
C GLU A 584 -4.25 32.25 23.64
N GLU A 585 -3.84 33.39 23.04
CA GLU A 585 -4.51 34.69 23.24
C GLU A 585 -5.98 34.65 22.80
N LEU A 586 -6.27 34.03 21.64
CA LEU A 586 -7.64 33.83 21.14
C LEU A 586 -8.44 32.91 22.06
N THR A 587 -7.83 31.85 22.56
CA THR A 587 -8.44 30.92 23.53
C THR A 587 -8.85 31.68 24.79
N THR A 588 -7.95 32.48 25.34
CA THR A 588 -8.21 33.32 26.53
C THR A 588 -9.31 34.34 26.28
N ALA A 589 -9.29 35.02 25.14
CA ALA A 589 -10.32 35.98 24.76
C ALA A 589 -11.72 35.33 24.61
N SER A 590 -11.76 34.06 24.19
CA SER A 590 -13.00 33.31 23.90
C SER A 590 -13.67 32.75 25.16
N HIS A 591 -13.05 32.78 26.35
CA HIS A 591 -13.60 32.16 27.56
C HIS A 591 -15.01 32.66 27.90
N LYS A 592 -15.27 33.96 27.80
CA LYS A 592 -16.61 34.54 28.07
C LYS A 592 -17.67 34.11 27.05
N LEU A 593 -17.26 33.90 25.81
CA LEU A 593 -18.15 33.36 24.78
C LEU A 593 -18.55 31.91 25.10
N ALA A 594 -17.59 31.09 25.57
CA ALA A 594 -17.85 29.74 26.04
C ALA A 594 -18.81 29.71 27.25
N GLU A 595 -18.63 30.61 28.25
CA GLU A 595 -19.54 30.74 29.39
C GLU A 595 -20.98 31.08 28.93
N ALA A 596 -21.13 31.98 27.96
CA ALA A 596 -22.43 32.31 27.38
C ALA A 596 -23.10 31.15 26.64
N MET A 597 -22.31 30.28 26.01
CA MET A 597 -22.79 29.05 25.37
C MET A 597 -23.27 28.04 26.42
N TYR A 598 -22.50 27.79 27.48
CA TYR A 598 -22.88 26.87 28.55
C TYR A 598 -24.14 27.31 29.28
N ALA A 599 -24.33 28.63 29.52
CA ALA A 599 -25.52 29.17 30.15
C ALA A 599 -26.80 28.90 29.33
N LYS A 600 -26.73 28.89 28.00
CA LYS A 600 -27.88 28.55 27.14
C LYS A 600 -28.20 27.05 27.21
N THR A 601 -27.19 26.19 27.13
CA THR A 601 -27.38 24.73 27.15
C THR A 601 -27.98 24.30 28.50
N ALA A 602 -27.56 24.91 29.61
CA ALA A 602 -28.15 24.68 30.92
C ALA A 602 -29.59 25.20 31.03
N GLY A 603 -29.91 26.35 30.39
CA GLY A 603 -31.27 26.90 30.34
C GLY A 603 -32.24 26.06 29.50
N GLU A 604 -31.80 25.46 28.40
CA GLU A 604 -32.60 24.59 27.56
C GLU A 604 -32.88 23.23 28.24
N GLN A 605 -31.98 22.70 29.06
CA GLN A 605 -32.21 21.52 29.87
C GLN A 605 -33.22 21.75 31.00
N GLN A 606 -33.30 22.95 31.56
CA GLN A 606 -34.32 23.32 32.55
C GLN A 606 -35.69 23.62 31.93
N ALA A 607 -35.75 24.13 30.70
CA ALA A 607 -37.00 24.41 30.00
C ALA A 607 -37.71 23.11 29.49
N GLY A 608 -36.96 22.02 29.30
CA GLY A 608 -37.50 20.71 28.90
C GLY A 608 -38.15 19.92 30.05
N GLN A 609 -37.98 20.33 31.32
CA GLN A 609 -38.56 19.65 32.49
C GLN A 609 -39.84 20.33 33.01
N GLY A 610 -40.33 21.38 32.37
CA GLY A 610 -41.46 22.20 32.86
C GLY A 610 -42.85 21.95 32.24
N ALA A 611 -43.06 20.86 31.45
CA ALA A 611 -44.37 20.57 30.89
C ALA A 611 -44.76 19.07 31.07
N GLY A 612 -45.28 18.75 32.25
CA GLY A 612 -45.80 17.39 32.50
C GLY A 612 -46.12 17.11 33.97
N ALA A 613 -46.85 18.04 34.68
CA ALA A 613 -47.40 17.74 35.99
C ALA A 613 -48.92 17.56 35.90
N GLY A 614 -49.38 16.34 36.14
CA GLY A 614 -50.79 16.05 36.31
C GLY A 614 -51.06 14.63 36.81
N ALA A 615 -51.24 14.50 38.13
CA ALA A 615 -52.00 13.55 38.90
C ALA A 615 -51.47 12.14 39.24
N GLY A 616 -51.28 11.89 40.54
CA GLY A 616 -51.68 10.64 41.15
C GLY A 616 -50.76 10.03 42.23
N ALA A 617 -50.98 10.50 43.48
CA ALA A 617 -51.03 9.78 44.77
C ALA A 617 -49.93 8.83 45.26
N GLN A 618 -49.29 9.28 46.37
CA GLN A 618 -49.07 8.61 47.67
C GLN A 618 -48.36 7.25 47.80
N ALA A 619 -47.21 7.19 48.43
CA ALA A 619 -46.96 6.83 49.81
C ALA A 619 -45.50 6.35 50.04
N GLY A 620 -44.85 6.92 51.02
CA GLY A 620 -44.11 6.17 52.05
C GLY A 620 -42.60 6.18 52.06
N ALA A 621 -42.07 6.97 53.04
CA ALA A 621 -40.89 6.69 53.87
C ALA A 621 -39.46 7.00 53.36
N GLN A 622 -38.89 7.99 53.99
CA GLN A 622 -37.49 8.45 54.20
C GLN A 622 -36.65 7.42 55.03
N PRO A 623 -35.34 7.61 55.36
CA PRO A 623 -34.31 8.49 54.80
C PRO A 623 -32.89 7.81 54.70
N GLY A 624 -31.95 8.54 54.10
CA GLY A 624 -30.52 8.25 54.42
C GLY A 624 -29.51 8.59 53.33
N GLY A 625 -28.98 9.73 53.38
CA GLY A 625 -27.72 10.40 53.14
C GLY A 625 -26.63 9.79 52.27
N LYS A 626 -26.13 10.49 51.29
CA LYS A 626 -24.83 11.20 51.23
C LYS A 626 -24.51 11.64 49.81
N LYS A 627 -23.88 12.78 49.72
CA LYS A 627 -23.24 13.37 48.55
C LYS A 627 -22.17 12.43 47.97
N ASP A 628 -21.99 12.46 46.64
CA ASP A 628 -20.68 12.73 46.05
C ASP A 628 -20.80 12.89 44.51
N ASP A 629 -19.88 13.64 43.99
CA ASP A 629 -19.68 14.19 42.66
C ASP A 629 -19.74 13.17 41.51
N ASP A 630 -20.53 13.48 40.46
CA ASP A 630 -20.55 12.74 39.21
C ASP A 630 -19.44 13.22 38.26
N VAL A 631 -18.35 12.44 38.21
CA VAL A 631 -17.46 12.36 37.05
C VAL A 631 -17.85 11.07 36.33
N VAL A 632 -18.33 11.18 35.09
CA VAL A 632 -18.67 10.03 34.25
C VAL A 632 -17.41 9.55 33.55
N ASP A 633 -16.76 8.56 34.12
CA ASP A 633 -15.80 7.71 33.42
C ASP A 633 -16.58 6.63 32.64
N ALA A 634 -16.25 6.48 31.35
CA ALA A 634 -16.77 5.42 30.52
C ALA A 634 -15.97 4.14 30.78
N ASP A 635 -16.57 3.20 31.52
CA ASP A 635 -16.04 1.86 31.70
C ASP A 635 -16.21 1.03 30.43
N PHE A 636 -15.10 0.49 29.94
CA PHE A 636 -15.08 -0.61 28.99
C PHE A 636 -15.09 -1.93 29.76
N GLU A 637 -16.14 -2.73 29.61
CA GLU A 637 -16.14 -4.12 30.05
C GLU A 637 -15.33 -4.99 29.09
N GLU A 638 -14.30 -5.63 29.62
CA GLU A 638 -13.63 -6.78 29.00
C GLU A 638 -14.55 -7.99 29.05
N VAL A 639 -14.90 -8.52 27.86
CA VAL A 639 -15.50 -9.85 27.74
C VAL A 639 -14.36 -10.86 27.52
N LYS A 640 -14.26 -11.80 28.44
CA LYS A 640 -13.32 -12.92 28.41
C LYS A 640 -13.57 -13.88 27.26
#